data_5d0edacc1eace2cdc18adad644d4ff0e
#
_entry.id   5d0edacc1eace2cdc18adad644d4ff0e
#
_cell.length_a   1.000
_cell.length_b   1.000
_cell.length_c   1.000
_cell.angle_alpha   90.00
_cell.angle_beta   90.00
_cell.angle_gamma   90.00
#
_symmetry.space_group_name_H-M   'P 1'
#
loop_
_entity.id
_entity.type
_entity.pdbx_description
1 polymer ?
#
loop_
_entity_poly.entity_id
_entity_poly.type
_entity_poly.pdbx_seq_one_letter_code
_entity_poly.pdbx_strand_id
1 'polypeptide(L)'
;VQTSPESRENQTPDVTAAMAALVTPGGRYVGSKDALATLAGVPDAGLAELTSLPLGAHGQRLVSLRYFIVNGATWLRHFSWEGPLAKLSPTGPSRIKALWAHVAELQSKLPSVEELTANLAARALVTLSEDLEHLTLDADAGLQLMVAIDAHEALREELKARLHREAHDLLAHSHRAADLVYLATYDLRRFPATTVGEGALRNVIVADKGEMGVRAVRETIALGLRPVVLYSAQDDADSLQVRIADAAGGFGIALQGSFRESYASYQQIARRVLEEYSARFLDGAKAELACSALYPGYGPLAENTAAIEHFRKAGIVFVGPMQDVVERAGDKRKFRLLAQSIDQDAVVPGIVMDESQPAEIIAAIEKGYAEKRFSFPGRLKAANGGGGRGQMVIATPDLIHVAVQKVLGEIQANGWDAGVMFEQNIPETIHLEVQVVRDRYGNTRHFGMRDCSEQRASQKIQEEAPPALLRFFPGLEERICKVAVRIADAVGYCGACTVELMFKGGHFYLLEMNTRIQVEHPVTEAAHRIRRGDHLVPLNLVQLQLVVARGAALDFAQADVVQTHVAREFRINAESWRADVKDSRDGQKGLFLPNGGTFDAIEIPETSDVLAALTRNDAKGIVDLHVRLDSGFEVGDKLINKDPTFAKLIVSIQADAEHQADSYELLRLASIEVLRGTRIEGRQALPTGVILEDQPFQTNLRDHVRVLDSALLRAHSKEVVAGRHVNWVVGLLRQDT
;
A
#
# COMPACT_ATOMS: atom_id res chain seq x y z
N VAL A 1 22.48 -17.94 64.65
CA VAL A 1 21.85 -19.03 63.89
C VAL A 1 22.17 -18.78 62.44
N GLN A 2 23.14 -19.53 61.93
CA GLN A 2 23.48 -19.60 60.51
C GLN A 2 22.35 -20.27 59.78
N THR A 3 21.81 -19.65 58.79
CA THR A 3 21.04 -20.34 57.74
C THR A 3 21.85 -20.28 56.46
N SER A 4 22.16 -21.48 55.97
CA SER A 4 22.81 -21.79 54.72
C SER A 4 22.15 -21.14 53.52
N PRO A 5 22.89 -20.89 52.44
CA PRO A 5 22.33 -20.45 51.17
C PRO A 5 21.76 -21.70 50.44
N GLU A 6 20.51 -21.99 50.69
CA GLU A 6 19.76 -22.92 49.84
C GLU A 6 19.43 -22.26 48.51
N SER A 7 19.97 -22.91 47.50
CA SER A 7 19.45 -23.02 46.14
C SER A 7 18.58 -21.86 45.64
N ARG A 8 19.20 -20.84 45.10
CA ARG A 8 18.58 -20.12 43.98
C ARG A 8 18.59 -21.13 42.82
N GLU A 9 17.55 -21.95 42.74
CA GLU A 9 17.20 -22.60 41.50
C GLU A 9 17.21 -21.53 40.41
N ASN A 10 17.93 -21.82 39.34
CA ASN A 10 17.93 -21.08 38.10
C ASN A 10 16.48 -20.99 37.58
N GLN A 11 15.71 -20.02 38.06
CA GLN A 11 14.51 -19.63 37.35
C GLN A 11 15.00 -19.07 36.05
N THR A 12 14.82 -19.82 34.99
CA THR A 12 14.92 -19.33 33.63
C THR A 12 14.04 -18.07 33.59
N PRO A 13 14.60 -16.90 33.25
CA PRO A 13 13.80 -15.69 33.18
C PRO A 13 12.65 -15.90 32.22
N ASP A 14 11.46 -15.41 32.58
CA ASP A 14 10.27 -15.52 31.75
C ASP A 14 10.46 -14.69 30.47
N VAL A 15 10.84 -15.39 29.40
CA VAL A 15 11.09 -14.77 28.07
C VAL A 15 9.80 -14.18 27.53
N THR A 16 8.65 -14.84 27.80
CA THR A 16 7.34 -14.38 27.38
C THR A 16 7.02 -13.00 27.97
N ALA A 17 7.21 -12.86 29.29
CA ALA A 17 6.98 -11.57 29.97
C ALA A 17 7.95 -10.49 29.47
N ALA A 18 9.21 -10.87 29.24
CA ALA A 18 10.22 -9.94 28.72
C ALA A 18 9.92 -9.50 27.29
N MET A 19 9.49 -10.41 26.45
CA MET A 19 9.06 -10.11 25.08
C MET A 19 7.78 -9.28 25.07
N ALA A 20 6.77 -9.60 25.90
CA ALA A 20 5.55 -8.81 26.05
C ALA A 20 5.84 -7.36 26.42
N ALA A 21 6.79 -7.16 27.31
CA ALA A 21 7.23 -5.81 27.68
C ALA A 21 7.91 -5.05 26.53
N LEU A 22 8.54 -5.77 25.60
CA LEU A 22 9.17 -5.17 24.42
C LEU A 22 8.15 -4.73 23.35
N VAL A 23 6.94 -5.27 23.39
CA VAL A 23 6.03 -5.20 22.23
C VAL A 23 4.62 -4.79 22.59
N THR A 24 4.39 -4.20 23.75
CA THR A 24 3.06 -3.75 24.16
C THR A 24 2.40 -2.83 23.13
N PRO A 25 1.11 -3.01 22.85
CA PRO A 25 0.36 -2.20 21.91
C PRO A 25 0.36 -0.71 22.29
N GLY A 26 0.44 0.16 21.29
CA GLY A 26 0.13 1.57 21.41
C GLY A 26 1.16 2.46 22.13
N GLY A 27 2.21 1.92 22.68
CA GLY A 27 3.20 2.71 23.39
C GLY A 27 4.54 2.83 22.66
N ARG A 28 5.28 3.84 22.99
CA ARG A 28 6.73 3.84 22.86
C ARG A 28 7.25 2.53 23.47
N TYR A 29 8.37 2.05 22.97
CA TYR A 29 9.13 1.01 23.61
C TYR A 29 9.37 1.36 25.08
N VAL A 30 8.51 0.87 25.93
CA VAL A 30 8.60 1.04 27.38
C VAL A 30 8.48 -0.35 27.99
N GLY A 31 9.31 -1.25 27.49
CA GLY A 31 9.56 -2.45 28.28
C GLY A 31 10.11 -1.98 29.63
N SER A 32 9.68 -2.59 30.72
CA SER A 32 10.33 -2.35 31.97
C SER A 32 11.82 -2.63 31.81
N LYS A 33 12.70 -1.85 32.43
CA LYS A 33 14.13 -2.14 32.44
C LYS A 33 14.40 -3.59 32.85
N ASP A 34 13.61 -4.11 33.76
CA ASP A 34 13.69 -5.48 34.24
C ASP A 34 13.39 -6.51 33.16
N ALA A 35 12.38 -6.28 32.32
CA ALA A 35 12.06 -7.17 31.23
C ALA A 35 13.15 -7.20 30.15
N LEU A 36 13.72 -6.02 29.83
CA LEU A 36 14.87 -5.94 28.95
C LEU A 36 16.12 -6.60 29.53
N ALA A 37 16.39 -6.37 30.81
CA ALA A 37 17.50 -7.02 31.52
C ALA A 37 17.36 -8.52 31.51
N THR A 38 16.15 -9.02 31.74
CA THR A 38 15.84 -10.44 31.71
C THR A 38 16.05 -11.03 30.30
N LEU A 39 15.59 -10.36 29.28
CA LEU A 39 15.73 -10.81 27.89
C LEU A 39 17.20 -10.78 27.41
N ALA A 40 17.91 -9.72 27.75
CA ALA A 40 19.26 -9.49 27.24
C ALA A 40 20.37 -9.99 28.18
N GLY A 41 20.09 -10.28 29.45
CA GLY A 41 21.10 -10.61 30.45
C GLY A 41 22.11 -9.48 30.69
N VAL A 42 21.66 -8.21 30.62
CA VAL A 42 22.52 -7.04 30.49
C VAL A 42 22.48 -6.17 31.75
N PRO A 43 23.61 -5.56 32.16
CA PRO A 43 23.62 -4.56 33.24
C PRO A 43 22.80 -3.33 32.89
N ASP A 44 22.24 -2.66 33.90
CA ASP A 44 21.38 -1.46 33.79
C ASP A 44 21.93 -0.34 32.90
N ALA A 45 23.24 -0.14 32.86
CA ALA A 45 23.88 0.85 32.01
C ALA A 45 23.72 0.58 30.51
N GLY A 46 23.70 -0.67 30.11
CA GLY A 46 23.48 -1.03 28.70
C GLY A 46 22.02 -0.94 28.28
N LEU A 47 21.06 -1.08 29.22
CA LEU A 47 19.64 -0.98 28.96
C LEU A 47 19.20 0.45 28.59
N ALA A 48 19.88 1.46 29.11
CA ALA A 48 19.62 2.84 28.75
C ALA A 48 19.89 3.09 27.26
N GLU A 49 20.88 2.44 26.69
CA GLU A 49 21.20 2.51 25.26
C GLU A 49 20.14 1.79 24.38
N LEU A 50 19.65 0.64 24.82
CA LEU A 50 18.56 -0.09 24.15
C LEU A 50 17.24 0.67 24.20
N THR A 51 16.95 1.31 25.32
CA THR A 51 15.73 2.11 25.47
C THR A 51 15.80 3.44 24.72
N SER A 52 16.97 3.90 24.37
CA SER A 52 17.20 5.09 23.56
C SER A 52 17.16 4.83 22.05
N LEU A 53 17.18 3.56 21.63
CA LEU A 53 16.96 3.22 20.22
C LEU A 53 15.60 3.78 19.79
N PRO A 54 15.53 4.47 18.64
CA PRO A 54 14.29 5.01 18.12
C PRO A 54 13.38 3.87 17.65
N LEU A 55 12.90 3.11 18.60
CA LEU A 55 11.87 2.11 18.39
C LEU A 55 10.50 2.80 18.37
N GLY A 56 10.37 3.90 17.67
CA GLY A 56 9.18 4.74 17.58
C GLY A 56 7.86 3.99 17.65
N ALA A 57 6.88 4.47 16.98
CA ALA A 57 5.58 3.81 16.94
C ALA A 57 5.69 2.30 16.60
N HIS A 58 4.69 1.56 16.94
CA HIS A 58 4.56 0.11 16.81
C HIS A 58 5.24 -0.50 15.55
N GLY A 59 5.11 0.15 14.39
CA GLY A 59 5.75 -0.30 13.15
C GLY A 59 7.27 -0.32 13.15
N GLN A 60 7.94 0.64 13.80
CA GLN A 60 9.40 0.66 13.87
C GLN A 60 9.97 -0.46 14.74
N ARG A 61 9.28 -0.79 15.83
CA ARG A 61 9.68 -1.92 16.67
C ARG A 61 9.65 -3.22 15.92
N LEU A 62 8.58 -3.39 15.15
CA LEU A 62 8.38 -4.58 14.34
C LEU A 62 9.43 -4.71 13.26
N VAL A 63 9.78 -3.61 12.60
CA VAL A 63 10.85 -3.60 11.61
C VAL A 63 12.19 -3.96 12.25
N SER A 64 12.51 -3.39 13.40
CA SER A 64 13.76 -3.68 14.10
C SER A 64 13.83 -5.12 14.59
N LEU A 65 12.76 -5.63 15.20
CA LEU A 65 12.67 -7.02 15.65
C LEU A 65 12.73 -7.98 14.45
N ARG A 66 12.05 -7.65 13.38
CA ARG A 66 12.04 -8.40 12.13
C ARG A 66 13.41 -8.47 11.49
N TYR A 67 14.10 -7.35 11.34
CA TYR A 67 15.45 -7.34 10.84
C TYR A 67 16.37 -8.23 11.69
N PHE A 68 16.16 -8.21 12.99
CA PHE A 68 16.87 -9.04 13.94
C PHE A 68 16.64 -10.55 13.68
N ILE A 69 15.42 -10.96 13.46
CA ILE A 69 15.06 -12.37 13.27
C ILE A 69 15.45 -12.87 11.86
N VAL A 70 15.14 -12.09 10.83
CA VAL A 70 15.32 -12.46 9.41
C VAL A 70 16.78 -12.66 9.02
N ASN A 71 17.68 -11.84 9.56
CA ASN A 71 19.09 -11.93 9.21
C ASN A 71 19.89 -12.96 10.01
N GLY A 72 19.23 -13.65 10.94
CA GLY A 72 19.76 -14.81 11.66
C GLY A 72 21.17 -14.62 12.23
N ALA A 73 22.00 -15.65 12.12
CA ALA A 73 23.35 -15.63 12.67
C ALA A 73 24.30 -14.59 12.05
N THR A 74 24.10 -14.25 10.78
CA THR A 74 24.90 -13.21 10.10
C THR A 74 24.55 -11.84 10.64
N TRP A 75 23.27 -11.56 10.79
CA TRP A 75 22.79 -10.32 11.35
C TRP A 75 23.16 -10.16 12.83
N LEU A 76 23.02 -11.24 13.62
CA LEU A 76 23.47 -11.25 15.02
C LEU A 76 24.97 -11.04 15.16
N ARG A 77 25.79 -11.58 14.26
CA ARG A 77 27.21 -11.26 14.22
C ARG A 77 27.42 -9.78 13.99
N HIS A 78 26.76 -9.21 13.02
CA HIS A 78 26.86 -7.79 12.72
C HIS A 78 26.37 -6.92 13.90
N PHE A 79 25.16 -7.18 14.38
CA PHE A 79 24.54 -6.42 15.47
C PHE A 79 25.20 -6.65 16.83
N SER A 80 25.64 -7.86 17.12
CA SER A 80 26.32 -8.15 18.39
C SER A 80 27.77 -7.66 18.44
N TRP A 81 28.38 -7.36 17.30
CA TRP A 81 29.78 -6.94 17.26
C TRP A 81 29.99 -5.47 16.88
N GLU A 82 29.10 -4.86 16.15
CA GLU A 82 29.28 -3.52 15.60
C GLU A 82 28.14 -2.54 15.92
N GLY A 83 27.01 -3.04 16.43
CA GLY A 83 25.83 -2.23 16.73
C GLY A 83 25.57 -2.01 18.23
N PRO A 84 24.45 -1.37 18.59
CA PRO A 84 24.08 -1.13 19.99
C PRO A 84 24.03 -2.38 20.85
N LEU A 85 23.66 -3.53 20.29
CA LEU A 85 23.63 -4.80 20.99
C LEU A 85 25.03 -5.34 21.31
N ALA A 86 26.07 -4.98 20.55
CA ALA A 86 27.46 -5.35 20.86
C ALA A 86 27.94 -4.74 22.17
N LYS A 87 27.47 -3.56 22.49
CA LYS A 87 27.78 -2.87 23.75
C LYS A 87 27.06 -3.46 24.96
N LEU A 88 26.06 -4.30 24.71
CA LEU A 88 25.23 -4.93 25.74
C LEU A 88 25.81 -6.25 26.27
N SER A 89 26.89 -6.74 25.73
CA SER A 89 27.46 -8.02 26.14
C SER A 89 28.98 -7.96 26.36
N PRO A 90 29.48 -7.17 27.29
CA PRO A 90 30.90 -7.25 27.61
C PRO A 90 31.27 -8.46 28.47
N THR A 91 30.36 -9.04 29.24
CA THR A 91 30.70 -10.01 30.29
C THR A 91 29.80 -11.24 30.40
N GLY A 92 28.75 -11.36 29.58
CA GLY A 92 27.85 -12.51 29.60
C GLY A 92 27.08 -12.66 28.30
N PRO A 93 26.66 -13.89 27.95
CA PRO A 93 25.83 -14.06 26.80
C PRO A 93 24.48 -13.38 27.05
N SER A 94 24.12 -12.37 26.23
CA SER A 94 22.73 -12.01 26.16
C SER A 94 21.95 -13.28 25.77
N ARG A 95 20.76 -13.44 26.29
CA ARG A 95 19.96 -14.63 26.01
C ARG A 95 19.67 -14.79 24.52
N ILE A 96 19.47 -13.68 23.83
CA ILE A 96 19.35 -13.61 22.39
C ILE A 96 20.63 -14.11 21.70
N LYS A 97 21.81 -13.67 22.17
CA LYS A 97 23.08 -14.12 21.63
C LYS A 97 23.32 -15.62 21.86
N ALA A 98 22.96 -16.12 23.05
CA ALA A 98 23.03 -17.54 23.36
C ALA A 98 22.08 -18.36 22.46
N LEU A 99 20.85 -17.90 22.28
CA LEU A 99 19.87 -18.50 21.40
C LEU A 99 20.42 -18.67 19.98
N TRP A 100 20.94 -17.59 19.40
CA TRP A 100 21.45 -17.63 18.03
C TRP A 100 22.82 -18.28 17.89
N ALA A 101 23.64 -18.27 18.90
CA ALA A 101 24.87 -19.05 18.92
C ALA A 101 24.56 -20.55 18.84
N HIS A 102 23.52 -21.00 19.55
CA HIS A 102 23.03 -22.37 19.44
C HIS A 102 22.45 -22.68 18.06
N VAL A 103 21.65 -21.77 17.48
CA VAL A 103 21.15 -21.94 16.13
C VAL A 103 22.30 -22.03 15.11
N ALA A 104 23.31 -21.18 15.22
CA ALA A 104 24.48 -21.22 14.34
C ALA A 104 25.36 -22.49 14.54
N GLU A 105 25.50 -22.95 15.77
CA GLU A 105 26.21 -24.18 16.07
C GLU A 105 25.51 -25.41 15.49
N LEU A 106 24.18 -25.40 15.51
CA LEU A 106 23.35 -26.44 14.95
C LEU A 106 23.40 -26.50 13.43
N GLN A 107 23.47 -25.35 12.76
CA GLN A 107 23.67 -25.34 11.30
C GLN A 107 24.88 -26.15 10.84
N SER A 108 25.90 -26.23 11.67
CA SER A 108 27.13 -26.94 11.34
C SER A 108 27.09 -28.44 11.69
N LYS A 109 26.10 -28.93 12.44
CA LYS A 109 26.11 -30.26 13.05
C LYS A 109 24.89 -31.14 12.75
N LEU A 110 23.95 -30.67 11.91
CA LEU A 110 22.63 -31.31 11.79
C LEU A 110 22.60 -32.59 10.93
N PRO A 111 22.44 -33.78 11.52
CA PRO A 111 22.24 -35.00 10.76
C PRO A 111 20.78 -35.49 10.67
N SER A 112 19.88 -35.20 11.62
CA SER A 112 18.50 -35.70 11.58
C SER A 112 17.45 -34.72 12.17
N VAL A 113 16.19 -34.89 11.77
CA VAL A 113 15.06 -34.08 12.29
C VAL A 113 14.84 -34.37 13.78
N GLU A 114 15.01 -35.61 14.19
CA GLU A 114 14.89 -36.02 15.61
C GLU A 114 15.95 -35.34 16.48
N GLU A 115 17.16 -35.21 15.97
CA GLU A 115 18.23 -34.51 16.69
C GLU A 115 17.99 -33.03 16.77
N LEU A 116 17.38 -32.42 15.74
CA LEU A 116 16.96 -31.03 15.74
C LEU A 116 15.85 -30.76 16.76
N THR A 117 14.83 -31.59 16.81
CA THR A 117 13.73 -31.48 17.78
C THR A 117 14.15 -31.71 19.20
N ALA A 118 15.19 -32.50 19.40
CA ALA A 118 15.81 -32.73 20.71
C ALA A 118 16.76 -31.60 21.12
N ASN A 119 17.12 -30.72 20.20
CA ASN A 119 18.21 -29.77 20.39
C ASN A 119 17.69 -28.38 20.85
N LEU A 120 18.57 -27.68 21.58
CA LEU A 120 18.24 -26.42 22.26
C LEU A 120 17.78 -25.31 21.32
N ALA A 121 18.27 -25.31 20.07
CA ALA A 121 17.89 -24.27 19.13
C ALA A 121 16.53 -24.52 18.48
N ALA A 122 16.17 -25.76 18.18
CA ALA A 122 14.81 -26.08 17.77
C ALA A 122 13.81 -25.78 18.90
N ARG A 123 14.17 -26.11 20.13
CA ARG A 123 13.41 -25.73 21.33
C ARG A 123 13.31 -24.21 21.48
N ALA A 124 14.38 -23.50 21.21
CA ALA A 124 14.40 -22.05 21.31
C ALA A 124 13.52 -21.35 20.23
N LEU A 125 13.48 -21.90 19.02
CA LEU A 125 12.56 -21.40 17.98
C LEU A 125 11.10 -21.72 18.31
N VAL A 126 10.82 -22.92 18.84
CA VAL A 126 9.48 -23.29 19.31
C VAL A 126 9.08 -22.47 20.53
N THR A 127 9.98 -22.28 21.49
CA THR A 127 9.73 -21.42 22.67
C THR A 127 9.50 -19.97 22.24
N LEU A 128 10.26 -19.48 21.27
CA LEU A 128 10.03 -18.13 20.74
C LEU A 128 8.65 -18.02 20.07
N SER A 129 8.21 -19.07 19.39
CA SER A 129 6.88 -19.14 18.82
C SER A 129 5.79 -19.13 19.89
N GLU A 130 5.93 -19.93 20.94
CA GLU A 130 5.02 -19.97 22.09
C GLU A 130 5.00 -18.63 22.85
N ASP A 131 6.17 -18.02 23.02
CA ASP A 131 6.29 -16.69 23.62
C ASP A 131 5.58 -15.62 22.78
N LEU A 132 5.62 -15.75 21.47
CA LEU A 132 4.95 -14.85 20.55
C LEU A 132 3.43 -14.97 20.60
N GLU A 133 2.87 -16.14 20.85
CA GLU A 133 1.44 -16.34 21.05
C GLU A 133 0.89 -15.55 22.25
N HIS A 134 1.69 -15.48 23.31
CA HIS A 134 1.28 -14.79 24.54
C HIS A 134 1.51 -13.28 24.49
N LEU A 135 2.19 -12.80 23.46
CA LEU A 135 2.59 -11.40 23.34
C LEU A 135 1.52 -10.49 22.78
N THR A 136 0.31 -10.92 22.52
CA THR A 136 -0.64 -10.10 21.74
C THR A 136 0.04 -9.33 20.60
N LEU A 137 1.22 -9.82 20.23
CA LEU A 137 1.99 -9.29 19.16
C LEU A 137 1.29 -9.68 17.92
N ASP A 138 1.07 -8.66 17.32
CA ASP A 138 0.82 -8.68 15.98
C ASP A 138 1.62 -9.79 15.30
N ALA A 139 1.07 -10.20 14.27
CA ALA A 139 1.48 -11.21 13.38
C ALA A 139 2.87 -10.96 12.73
N ASP A 140 3.47 -9.77 12.85
CA ASP A 140 4.80 -9.48 12.31
C ASP A 140 5.87 -10.37 12.97
N ALA A 141 5.69 -10.70 14.24
CA ALA A 141 6.61 -11.58 14.94
C ALA A 141 6.54 -13.05 14.46
N GLY A 142 5.34 -13.53 14.18
CA GLY A 142 5.16 -14.85 13.58
C GLY A 142 5.74 -14.95 12.18
N LEU A 143 5.57 -13.92 11.36
CA LEU A 143 6.20 -13.85 10.05
C LEU A 143 7.72 -13.88 10.17
N GLN A 144 8.27 -13.12 11.09
CA GLN A 144 9.70 -13.06 11.31
C GLN A 144 10.26 -14.42 11.71
N LEU A 145 9.52 -15.14 12.54
CA LEU A 145 9.84 -16.52 12.88
C LEU A 145 9.82 -17.41 11.63
N MET A 146 8.79 -17.28 10.78
CA MET A 146 8.67 -18.07 9.56
C MET A 146 9.80 -17.75 8.55
N VAL A 147 10.12 -16.47 8.36
CA VAL A 147 11.24 -16.07 7.51
C VAL A 147 12.59 -16.53 8.07
N ALA A 148 12.76 -16.51 9.39
CA ALA A 148 13.95 -17.05 10.05
C ALA A 148 14.07 -18.57 9.86
N ILE A 149 12.98 -19.30 9.96
CA ILE A 149 12.92 -20.74 9.70
C ILE A 149 13.30 -21.05 8.26
N ASP A 150 12.76 -20.26 7.30
CA ASP A 150 13.07 -20.45 5.88
C ASP A 150 14.52 -20.07 5.52
N ALA A 151 15.08 -19.07 6.18
CA ALA A 151 16.46 -18.68 6.00
C ALA A 151 17.46 -19.73 6.54
N HIS A 152 16.99 -20.69 7.34
CA HIS A 152 17.80 -21.75 7.88
C HIS A 152 17.96 -22.91 6.89
N GLU A 153 19.04 -22.88 6.09
CA GLU A 153 19.34 -23.94 5.11
C GLU A 153 19.51 -25.31 5.74
N ALA A 154 19.93 -25.38 7.01
CA ALA A 154 20.18 -26.61 7.72
C ALA A 154 18.92 -27.28 8.32
N LEU A 155 17.77 -26.57 8.36
CA LEU A 155 16.52 -27.16 8.81
C LEU A 155 15.95 -28.09 7.74
N ARG A 156 15.66 -29.32 8.10
CA ARG A 156 15.01 -30.25 7.18
C ARG A 156 13.57 -29.81 6.90
N GLU A 157 13.08 -30.11 5.70
CA GLU A 157 11.75 -29.72 5.23
C GLU A 157 10.61 -30.13 6.17
N GLU A 158 10.74 -31.28 6.81
CA GLU A 158 9.77 -31.78 7.79
C GLU A 158 9.68 -30.89 9.05
N LEU A 159 10.84 -30.46 9.58
CA LEU A 159 10.87 -29.54 10.71
C LEU A 159 10.40 -28.14 10.31
N LYS A 160 10.80 -27.67 9.14
CA LYS A 160 10.27 -26.42 8.57
C LYS A 160 8.76 -26.45 8.47
N ALA A 161 8.19 -27.52 7.90
CA ALA A 161 6.74 -27.66 7.75
C ALA A 161 6.01 -27.70 9.10
N ARG A 162 6.62 -28.27 10.13
CA ARG A 162 6.06 -28.26 11.49
C ARG A 162 6.09 -26.87 12.10
N LEU A 163 7.24 -26.20 12.07
CA LEU A 163 7.40 -24.85 12.60
C LEU A 163 6.55 -23.84 11.85
N HIS A 164 6.37 -24.01 10.54
CA HIS A 164 5.44 -23.20 9.74
C HIS A 164 3.99 -23.38 10.20
N ARG A 165 3.55 -24.59 10.51
CA ARG A 165 2.19 -24.82 11.03
C ARG A 165 2.01 -24.13 12.38
N GLU A 166 2.95 -24.29 13.30
CA GLU A 166 2.89 -23.67 14.62
C GLU A 166 2.88 -22.13 14.50
N ALA A 167 3.74 -21.55 13.66
CA ALA A 167 3.76 -20.12 13.41
C ALA A 167 2.48 -19.64 12.71
N HIS A 168 1.91 -20.45 11.80
CA HIS A 168 0.65 -20.15 11.12
C HIS A 168 -0.54 -20.12 12.09
N ASP A 169 -0.58 -21.08 13.02
CA ASP A 169 -1.64 -21.15 14.02
C ASP A 169 -1.59 -19.93 14.97
N LEU A 170 -0.39 -19.49 15.33
CA LEU A 170 -0.16 -18.25 16.07
C LEU A 170 -0.67 -17.02 15.30
N LEU A 171 -0.36 -16.98 14.02
CA LEU A 171 -0.73 -15.89 13.13
C LEU A 171 -2.24 -15.82 12.89
N ALA A 172 -2.94 -16.97 12.89
CA ALA A 172 -4.39 -17.01 12.66
C ALA A 172 -5.20 -16.26 13.71
N HIS A 173 -4.62 -16.03 14.89
CA HIS A 173 -5.26 -15.30 15.99
C HIS A 173 -4.90 -13.81 16.04
N SER A 174 -4.11 -13.33 15.09
CA SER A 174 -3.64 -11.95 15.05
C SER A 174 -4.31 -11.17 13.91
N HIS A 175 -4.71 -9.94 14.17
CA HIS A 175 -5.44 -9.06 13.23
C HIS A 175 -4.62 -8.63 11.99
N ARG A 176 -3.31 -8.84 12.01
CA ARG A 176 -2.42 -8.62 10.86
C ARG A 176 -1.89 -9.92 10.25
N ALA A 177 -2.39 -11.04 10.72
CA ALA A 177 -2.00 -12.36 10.26
C ALA A 177 -2.03 -12.47 8.73
N ALA A 178 -2.99 -11.81 8.17
CA ALA A 178 -3.25 -11.88 6.75
C ALA A 178 -2.08 -11.40 5.88
N ASP A 179 -1.47 -10.28 6.17
CA ASP A 179 -0.38 -9.71 5.35
C ASP A 179 0.92 -10.52 5.49
N LEU A 180 1.03 -11.27 6.57
CA LEU A 180 2.26 -11.84 7.02
C LEU A 180 2.42 -13.31 6.65
N VAL A 181 1.32 -14.06 6.60
CA VAL A 181 1.29 -15.43 6.11
C VAL A 181 1.71 -15.50 4.63
N TYR A 182 1.35 -14.47 3.84
CA TYR A 182 1.76 -14.38 2.45
C TYR A 182 3.29 -14.38 2.29
N LEU A 183 4.01 -13.61 3.11
CA LEU A 183 5.47 -13.55 3.05
C LEU A 183 6.14 -14.86 3.39
N ALA A 184 5.62 -15.57 4.37
CA ALA A 184 6.18 -16.84 4.81
C ALA A 184 5.93 -17.96 3.81
N THR A 185 4.81 -17.92 3.10
CA THR A 185 4.48 -18.91 2.07
C THR A 185 5.03 -18.55 0.69
N TYR A 186 5.37 -17.28 0.48
CA TYR A 186 6.01 -16.82 -0.74
C TYR A 186 7.51 -17.05 -0.67
N ASP A 187 7.93 -18.27 -0.95
CA ASP A 187 9.36 -18.61 -0.95
C ASP A 187 10.06 -17.90 -2.12
N LEU A 188 10.70 -16.78 -1.81
CA LEU A 188 11.49 -16.00 -2.78
C LEU A 188 12.60 -16.83 -3.41
N ARG A 189 13.02 -17.93 -2.77
CA ARG A 189 14.01 -18.86 -3.31
C ARG A 189 13.45 -19.75 -4.41
N ARG A 190 12.12 -19.94 -4.48
CA ARG A 190 11.46 -20.63 -5.61
C ARG A 190 11.48 -19.82 -6.89
N PHE A 191 11.68 -18.51 -6.79
CA PHE A 191 11.87 -17.67 -7.95
C PHE A 191 13.35 -17.64 -8.28
N PRO A 192 13.82 -18.38 -9.28
CA PRO A 192 15.21 -18.27 -9.68
C PRO A 192 15.48 -16.80 -9.94
N ALA A 193 16.52 -16.27 -9.34
CA ALA A 193 16.98 -14.94 -9.61
C ALA A 193 17.23 -14.86 -11.13
N THR A 194 16.24 -14.38 -11.87
CA THR A 194 16.49 -14.07 -13.26
C THR A 194 17.45 -12.91 -13.22
N THR A 195 18.60 -13.16 -13.72
CA THR A 195 19.65 -12.20 -13.92
C THR A 195 19.10 -11.03 -14.72
N VAL A 196 18.77 -9.96 -14.01
CA VAL A 196 18.71 -8.64 -14.62
C VAL A 196 20.11 -8.07 -14.42
N GLY A 197 20.96 -8.23 -15.42
CA GLY A 197 22.38 -8.04 -15.21
C GLY A 197 22.99 -9.22 -14.41
N GLU A 198 24.27 -9.17 -14.13
CA GLU A 198 25.02 -10.23 -13.45
C GLU A 198 24.75 -10.29 -11.92
N GLY A 199 23.49 -10.37 -11.49
CA GLY A 199 23.22 -10.47 -10.05
C GLY A 199 21.73 -10.57 -9.64
N ALA A 200 21.47 -11.18 -8.49
CA ALA A 200 20.17 -11.20 -7.85
C ALA A 200 19.81 -9.79 -7.33
N LEU A 201 18.52 -9.41 -7.39
CA LEU A 201 18.04 -8.17 -6.80
C LEU A 201 18.37 -8.14 -5.30
N ARG A 202 19.02 -7.08 -4.85
CA ARG A 202 19.43 -6.87 -3.45
C ARG A 202 18.90 -5.58 -2.86
N ASN A 203 18.75 -4.54 -3.67
CA ASN A 203 18.37 -3.22 -3.22
C ASN A 203 17.08 -2.76 -3.90
N VAL A 204 16.23 -2.05 -3.18
CA VAL A 204 15.07 -1.38 -3.74
C VAL A 204 15.17 0.11 -3.43
N ILE A 205 15.32 0.92 -4.48
CA ILE A 205 15.34 2.37 -4.41
C ILE A 205 13.89 2.83 -4.39
N VAL A 206 13.40 3.24 -3.23
CA VAL A 206 12.02 3.72 -3.04
C VAL A 206 11.95 5.18 -3.46
N ALA A 207 11.28 5.43 -4.60
CA ALA A 207 11.15 6.74 -5.23
C ALA A 207 9.75 7.33 -5.04
N ASP A 208 9.15 7.05 -3.91
CA ASP A 208 7.88 7.60 -3.46
C ASP A 208 8.00 8.02 -1.98
N LYS A 209 7.00 8.74 -1.46
CA LYS A 209 7.00 9.29 -0.11
C LYS A 209 5.69 9.01 0.63
N GLY A 210 5.64 9.48 1.89
CA GLY A 210 4.44 9.34 2.72
C GLY A 210 4.09 7.89 2.98
N GLU A 211 2.80 7.57 3.00
CA GLU A 211 2.33 6.22 3.32
C GLU A 211 2.80 5.17 2.29
N MET A 212 2.89 5.54 1.00
CA MET A 212 3.39 4.62 -0.03
C MET A 212 4.89 4.36 0.13
N GLY A 213 5.68 5.39 0.46
CA GLY A 213 7.10 5.23 0.76
C GLY A 213 7.32 4.32 1.96
N VAL A 214 6.58 4.52 3.04
CA VAL A 214 6.61 3.65 4.24
C VAL A 214 6.20 2.23 3.87
N ARG A 215 5.13 2.06 3.11
CA ARG A 215 4.67 0.74 2.65
C ARG A 215 5.74 0.03 1.81
N ALA A 216 6.32 0.70 0.83
CA ALA A 216 7.35 0.14 -0.03
C ALA A 216 8.60 -0.27 0.75
N VAL A 217 9.03 0.54 1.72
CA VAL A 217 10.15 0.20 2.62
C VAL A 217 9.86 -1.06 3.41
N ARG A 218 8.68 -1.13 4.05
CA ARG A 218 8.27 -2.31 4.84
C ARG A 218 8.25 -3.58 4.00
N GLU A 219 7.68 -3.51 2.79
CA GLU A 219 7.60 -4.66 1.91
C GLU A 219 8.95 -5.06 1.32
N THR A 220 9.83 -4.09 1.09
CA THR A 220 11.23 -4.35 0.71
C THR A 220 11.95 -5.15 1.79
N ILE A 221 11.83 -4.71 3.04
CA ILE A 221 12.42 -5.42 4.20
C ILE A 221 11.81 -6.82 4.34
N ALA A 222 10.48 -6.91 4.14
CA ALA A 222 9.76 -8.16 4.18
C ALA A 222 10.30 -9.21 3.21
N LEU A 223 10.72 -8.77 2.05
CA LEU A 223 11.31 -9.61 1.03
C LEU A 223 12.82 -9.88 1.25
N GLY A 224 13.37 -9.46 2.38
CA GLY A 224 14.81 -9.62 2.68
C GLY A 224 15.71 -8.74 1.81
N LEU A 225 15.15 -7.68 1.20
CA LEU A 225 15.88 -6.75 0.35
C LEU A 225 16.28 -5.50 1.15
N ARG A 226 17.34 -4.82 0.72
CA ARG A 226 17.79 -3.59 1.35
C ARG A 226 16.97 -2.41 0.83
N PRO A 227 16.30 -1.64 1.68
CA PRO A 227 15.64 -0.40 1.29
C PRO A 227 16.66 0.72 1.10
N VAL A 228 16.54 1.43 -0.02
CA VAL A 228 17.27 2.67 -0.31
C VAL A 228 16.23 3.75 -0.54
N VAL A 229 16.13 4.72 0.35
CA VAL A 229 15.03 5.67 0.37
C VAL A 229 15.45 7.01 -0.22
N LEU A 230 14.73 7.49 -1.21
CA LEU A 230 14.85 8.87 -1.65
C LEU A 230 14.08 9.78 -0.71
N TYR A 231 14.65 10.92 -0.33
CA TYR A 231 13.98 11.91 0.51
C TYR A 231 14.38 13.34 0.13
N SER A 232 13.46 14.27 0.31
CA SER A 232 13.76 15.70 0.17
C SER A 232 14.56 16.16 1.41
N ALA A 233 15.74 16.71 1.18
CA ALA A 233 16.58 17.22 2.27
C ALA A 233 15.90 18.36 3.08
N GLN A 234 14.92 19.03 2.46
CA GLN A 234 14.19 20.14 3.07
C GLN A 234 12.94 19.69 3.83
N ASP A 235 12.23 18.71 3.30
CA ASP A 235 10.87 18.37 3.75
C ASP A 235 10.80 17.02 4.49
N ASP A 236 11.62 16.02 4.11
CA ASP A 236 11.42 14.62 4.50
C ASP A 236 12.64 13.95 5.15
N ALA A 237 13.66 14.73 5.53
CA ALA A 237 14.93 14.17 6.03
C ALA A 237 14.78 13.26 7.27
N ASP A 238 13.78 13.52 8.10
CA ASP A 238 13.43 12.74 9.28
C ASP A 238 12.08 12.02 9.12
N SER A 239 11.69 11.71 7.88
CA SER A 239 10.43 11.01 7.62
C SER A 239 10.45 9.57 8.12
N LEU A 240 9.27 9.04 8.44
CA LEU A 240 9.11 7.68 8.94
C LEU A 240 9.76 6.64 8.01
N GLN A 241 9.65 6.79 6.71
CA GLN A 241 10.28 5.90 5.73
C GLN A 241 11.81 5.88 5.83
N VAL A 242 12.45 7.03 6.10
CA VAL A 242 13.90 7.13 6.27
C VAL A 242 14.31 6.42 7.57
N ARG A 243 13.62 6.72 8.67
CA ARG A 243 13.91 6.08 9.97
C ARG A 243 13.75 4.56 9.92
N ILE A 244 12.72 4.05 9.27
CA ILE A 244 12.51 2.61 9.10
C ILE A 244 13.62 1.98 8.25
N ALA A 245 13.99 2.63 7.15
CA ALA A 245 15.04 2.13 6.27
C ALA A 245 16.39 2.07 6.98
N ASP A 246 16.76 3.13 7.68
CA ASP A 246 18.01 3.19 8.44
C ASP A 246 18.05 2.13 9.56
N ALA A 247 16.95 1.96 10.29
CA ALA A 247 16.83 0.95 11.33
C ALA A 247 16.95 -0.48 10.78
N ALA A 248 16.61 -0.69 9.50
CA ALA A 248 16.71 -1.98 8.81
C ALA A 248 18.05 -2.19 8.07
N GLY A 249 19.04 -1.33 8.27
CA GLY A 249 20.34 -1.41 7.59
C GLY A 249 20.30 -0.98 6.12
N GLY A 250 19.25 -0.26 5.73
CA GLY A 250 19.19 0.48 4.47
C GLY A 250 19.92 1.82 4.55
N PHE A 251 19.61 2.72 3.64
CA PHE A 251 20.14 4.09 3.70
C PHE A 251 19.27 5.06 2.90
N GLY A 252 19.38 6.34 3.27
CA GLY A 252 18.71 7.43 2.59
C GLY A 252 19.59 8.11 1.54
N ILE A 253 18.97 8.63 0.47
CA ILE A 253 19.59 9.46 -0.55
C ILE A 253 18.89 10.81 -0.58
N ALA A 254 19.59 11.86 -0.17
CA ALA A 254 19.06 13.21 -0.11
C ALA A 254 18.88 13.82 -1.50
N LEU A 255 17.68 14.32 -1.79
CA LEU A 255 17.36 15.12 -2.95
C LEU A 255 17.26 16.59 -2.56
N GLN A 256 17.63 17.49 -3.45
CA GLN A 256 17.63 18.94 -3.22
C GLN A 256 16.51 19.63 -4.01
N GLY A 257 16.07 20.77 -3.50
CA GLY A 257 15.10 21.61 -4.19
C GLY A 257 13.64 21.26 -3.90
N SER A 258 12.75 21.91 -4.62
CA SER A 258 11.30 21.72 -4.54
C SER A 258 10.89 20.30 -4.98
N PHE A 259 9.63 19.92 -4.74
CA PHE A 259 9.09 18.63 -5.21
C PHE A 259 9.33 18.38 -6.72
N ARG A 260 9.24 19.41 -7.56
CA ARG A 260 9.51 19.28 -9.00
C ARG A 260 10.98 19.03 -9.31
N GLU A 261 11.86 19.60 -8.53
CA GLU A 261 13.30 19.47 -8.70
C GLU A 261 13.84 18.21 -8.04
N SER A 262 13.16 17.68 -7.04
CA SER A 262 13.51 16.45 -6.31
C SER A 262 12.79 15.21 -6.86
N TYR A 263 11.67 14.83 -6.29
CA TYR A 263 10.97 13.58 -6.63
C TYR A 263 10.49 13.49 -8.08
N ALA A 264 10.17 14.62 -8.73
CA ALA A 264 9.77 14.63 -10.13
C ALA A 264 10.95 14.74 -11.13
N SER A 265 12.18 14.92 -10.64
CA SER A 265 13.36 15.05 -11.46
C SER A 265 14.15 13.74 -11.51
N TYR A 266 13.87 12.89 -12.49
CA TYR A 266 14.63 11.65 -12.66
C TYR A 266 16.11 11.90 -12.90
N GLN A 267 16.49 13.03 -13.50
CA GLN A 267 17.89 13.41 -13.74
C GLN A 267 18.62 13.64 -12.42
N GLN A 268 17.99 14.36 -11.48
CA GLN A 268 18.57 14.54 -10.14
C GLN A 268 18.68 13.21 -9.42
N ILE A 269 17.60 12.42 -9.43
CA ILE A 269 17.56 11.10 -8.77
C ILE A 269 18.68 10.20 -9.31
N ALA A 270 18.81 10.08 -10.63
CA ALA A 270 19.83 9.24 -11.25
C ALA A 270 21.25 9.67 -10.84
N ARG A 271 21.51 10.98 -10.86
CA ARG A 271 22.81 11.54 -10.41
C ARG A 271 23.08 11.23 -8.95
N ARG A 272 22.11 11.51 -8.06
CA ARG A 272 22.27 11.29 -6.60
C ARG A 272 22.42 9.82 -6.25
N VAL A 273 21.69 8.94 -6.92
CA VAL A 273 21.84 7.48 -6.77
C VAL A 273 23.25 7.05 -7.15
N LEU A 274 23.76 7.50 -8.28
CA LEU A 274 25.12 7.15 -8.72
C LEU A 274 26.19 7.68 -7.76
N GLU A 275 26.07 8.93 -7.32
CA GLU A 275 26.99 9.57 -6.35
C GLU A 275 27.03 8.78 -5.04
N GLU A 276 25.85 8.46 -4.47
CA GLU A 276 25.75 7.76 -3.19
C GLU A 276 26.24 6.31 -3.26
N TYR A 277 25.89 5.59 -4.34
CA TYR A 277 26.41 4.23 -4.54
C TYR A 277 27.92 4.21 -4.74
N SER A 278 28.47 5.19 -5.46
CA SER A 278 29.91 5.31 -5.63
C SER A 278 30.63 5.58 -4.32
N ALA A 279 30.05 6.44 -3.47
CA ALA A 279 30.62 6.75 -2.17
C ALA A 279 30.58 5.56 -1.18
N ARG A 280 29.47 4.78 -1.20
CA ARG A 280 29.28 3.66 -0.27
C ARG A 280 29.96 2.37 -0.70
N PHE A 281 29.92 2.06 -1.97
CA PHE A 281 30.34 0.76 -2.48
C PHE A 281 31.65 0.80 -3.27
N LEU A 282 32.24 1.98 -3.44
CA LEU A 282 33.52 2.16 -4.13
C LEU A 282 33.57 1.39 -5.47
N ASP A 283 34.54 0.51 -5.65
CA ASP A 283 34.70 -0.30 -6.85
C ASP A 283 33.54 -1.27 -7.11
N GLY A 284 32.73 -1.56 -6.08
CA GLY A 284 31.52 -2.41 -6.17
C GLY A 284 30.25 -1.66 -6.60
N ALA A 285 30.28 -0.33 -6.75
CA ALA A 285 29.07 0.48 -7.00
C ALA A 285 28.27 0.04 -8.23
N LYS A 286 28.95 -0.28 -9.33
CA LYS A 286 28.30 -0.76 -10.56
C LYS A 286 27.59 -2.10 -10.36
N ALA A 287 28.18 -3.00 -9.62
CA ALA A 287 27.58 -4.30 -9.30
C ALA A 287 26.36 -4.15 -8.36
N GLU A 288 26.43 -3.26 -7.38
CA GLU A 288 25.30 -2.96 -6.50
C GLU A 288 24.14 -2.27 -7.25
N LEU A 289 24.44 -1.35 -8.17
CA LEU A 289 23.42 -0.73 -9.04
C LEU A 289 22.73 -1.78 -9.92
N ALA A 290 23.48 -2.71 -10.51
CA ALA A 290 22.94 -3.80 -11.32
C ALA A 290 22.08 -4.78 -10.53
N CYS A 291 22.20 -4.79 -9.20
CA CYS A 291 21.35 -5.55 -8.27
C CYS A 291 20.27 -4.69 -7.62
N SER A 292 19.92 -3.55 -8.21
CA SER A 292 18.95 -2.60 -7.66
C SER A 292 17.72 -2.48 -8.53
N ALA A 293 16.55 -2.31 -7.88
CA ALA A 293 15.31 -1.90 -8.53
C ALA A 293 14.92 -0.50 -8.06
N LEU A 294 14.31 0.30 -8.93
CA LEU A 294 13.65 1.54 -8.57
C LEU A 294 12.15 1.27 -8.47
N TYR A 295 11.59 1.50 -7.29
CA TYR A 295 10.17 1.38 -6.99
C TYR A 295 9.53 2.77 -7.00
N PRO A 296 8.75 3.12 -8.03
CA PRO A 296 8.17 4.45 -8.16
C PRO A 296 6.84 4.63 -7.41
N GLY A 297 6.25 3.56 -6.85
CA GLY A 297 4.93 3.59 -6.26
C GLY A 297 3.86 4.10 -7.23
N TYR A 298 3.13 5.12 -6.81
CA TYR A 298 2.26 5.94 -7.66
C TYR A 298 2.75 7.40 -7.76
N GLY A 299 4.02 7.62 -7.41
CA GLY A 299 4.68 8.91 -7.47
C GLY A 299 4.93 9.41 -8.90
N PRO A 300 5.58 10.58 -9.03
CA PRO A 300 5.72 11.27 -10.31
C PRO A 300 6.56 10.52 -11.36
N LEU A 301 7.36 9.54 -10.96
CA LEU A 301 8.14 8.71 -11.88
C LEU A 301 7.38 7.51 -12.43
N ALA A 302 6.27 7.11 -11.82
CA ALA A 302 5.60 5.85 -12.12
C ALA A 302 5.18 5.71 -13.60
N GLU A 303 4.76 6.81 -14.23
CA GLU A 303 4.33 6.88 -15.62
C GLU A 303 5.24 7.80 -16.48
N ASN A 304 6.44 8.10 -15.97
CA ASN A 304 7.40 8.94 -16.68
C ASN A 304 8.28 8.08 -17.63
N THR A 305 7.95 8.11 -18.91
CA THR A 305 8.62 7.30 -19.94
C THR A 305 10.10 7.56 -20.05
N ALA A 306 10.54 8.83 -19.90
CA ALA A 306 11.95 9.19 -19.93
C ALA A 306 12.72 8.65 -18.70
N ALA A 307 12.07 8.64 -17.54
CA ALA A 307 12.64 8.03 -16.32
C ALA A 307 12.79 6.52 -16.49
N ILE A 308 11.74 5.83 -16.97
CA ILE A 308 11.75 4.39 -17.22
C ILE A 308 12.93 4.02 -18.15
N GLU A 309 13.06 4.71 -19.27
CA GLU A 309 14.13 4.47 -20.23
C GLU A 309 15.51 4.73 -19.62
N HIS A 310 15.67 5.85 -18.89
CA HIS A 310 16.91 6.24 -18.28
C HIS A 310 17.45 5.20 -17.28
N PHE A 311 16.62 4.80 -16.32
CA PHE A 311 17.03 3.84 -15.28
C PHE A 311 17.30 2.46 -15.86
N ARG A 312 16.53 2.03 -16.84
CA ARG A 312 16.80 0.75 -17.54
C ARG A 312 18.11 0.76 -18.30
N LYS A 313 18.43 1.85 -19.00
CA LYS A 313 19.74 2.01 -19.67
C LYS A 313 20.90 2.02 -18.67
N ALA A 314 20.66 2.51 -17.46
CA ALA A 314 21.63 2.46 -16.36
C ALA A 314 21.76 1.07 -15.71
N GLY A 315 20.99 0.07 -16.15
CA GLY A 315 21.00 -1.28 -15.59
C GLY A 315 20.21 -1.45 -14.29
N ILE A 316 19.42 -0.44 -13.92
CA ILE A 316 18.52 -0.49 -12.74
C ILE A 316 17.16 -1.02 -13.19
N VAL A 317 16.63 -2.02 -12.50
CA VAL A 317 15.28 -2.54 -12.76
C VAL A 317 14.25 -1.48 -12.40
N PHE A 318 13.44 -1.06 -13.37
CA PHE A 318 12.29 -0.21 -13.06
C PHE A 318 11.10 -1.10 -12.70
N VAL A 319 10.52 -0.92 -11.50
CA VAL A 319 9.36 -1.70 -11.05
C VAL A 319 8.11 -1.13 -11.70
N GLY A 320 7.70 -1.75 -12.78
CA GLY A 320 6.60 -1.31 -13.63
C GLY A 320 6.79 -1.73 -15.08
N PRO A 321 5.94 -1.21 -15.97
CA PRO A 321 5.96 -1.55 -17.39
C PRO A 321 7.17 -0.97 -18.14
N MET A 322 7.33 -1.40 -19.37
CA MET A 322 8.27 -0.82 -20.31
C MET A 322 7.77 0.54 -20.80
N GLN A 323 8.69 1.39 -21.26
CA GLN A 323 8.38 2.73 -21.78
C GLN A 323 7.31 2.69 -22.87
N ASP A 324 7.47 1.82 -23.87
CA ASP A 324 6.55 1.70 -25.00
C ASP A 324 5.13 1.25 -24.58
N VAL A 325 5.04 0.50 -23.49
CA VAL A 325 3.75 0.09 -22.90
C VAL A 325 3.05 1.29 -22.28
N VAL A 326 3.78 2.13 -21.53
CA VAL A 326 3.21 3.37 -20.96
C VAL A 326 2.76 4.32 -22.07
N GLU A 327 3.55 4.45 -23.14
CA GLU A 327 3.21 5.30 -24.30
C GLU A 327 1.96 4.82 -25.04
N ARG A 328 1.75 3.48 -25.10
CA ARG A 328 0.56 2.89 -25.76
C ARG A 328 -0.68 2.92 -24.88
N ALA A 329 -0.53 2.64 -23.60
CA ALA A 329 -1.65 2.54 -22.67
C ALA A 329 -2.03 3.88 -22.03
N GLY A 330 -1.05 4.79 -21.84
CA GLY A 330 -1.26 6.11 -21.23
C GLY A 330 -1.82 7.18 -22.17
N ASP A 331 -1.63 7.04 -23.49
CA ASP A 331 -2.28 7.93 -24.46
C ASP A 331 -3.76 7.54 -24.60
N LYS A 332 -4.65 8.45 -24.20
CA LYS A 332 -6.11 8.21 -24.19
C LYS A 332 -6.67 7.84 -25.55
N ARG A 333 -6.10 8.33 -26.64
CA ARG A 333 -6.52 8.01 -28.04
C ARG A 333 -6.14 6.59 -28.38
N LYS A 334 -4.87 6.22 -28.13
CA LYS A 334 -4.36 4.88 -28.40
C LYS A 334 -5.08 3.85 -27.53
N PHE A 335 -5.30 4.16 -26.25
CA PHE A 335 -6.08 3.31 -25.36
C PHE A 335 -7.51 3.13 -25.86
N ARG A 336 -8.18 4.20 -26.30
CA ARG A 336 -9.53 4.11 -26.85
C ARG A 336 -9.59 3.21 -28.09
N LEU A 337 -8.65 3.36 -29.02
CA LEU A 337 -8.58 2.52 -30.22
C LEU A 337 -8.31 1.05 -29.86
N LEU A 338 -7.44 0.80 -28.91
CA LEU A 338 -7.20 -0.53 -28.38
C LEU A 338 -8.47 -1.11 -27.74
N ALA A 339 -9.10 -0.37 -26.84
CA ALA A 339 -10.33 -0.77 -26.18
C ALA A 339 -11.43 -1.12 -27.20
N GLN A 340 -11.59 -0.29 -28.23
CA GLN A 340 -12.53 -0.50 -29.32
C GLN A 340 -12.23 -1.78 -30.12
N SER A 341 -10.95 -2.12 -30.31
CA SER A 341 -10.55 -3.36 -30.99
C SER A 341 -10.81 -4.63 -30.16
N ILE A 342 -10.86 -4.48 -28.84
CA ILE A 342 -11.09 -5.57 -27.87
C ILE A 342 -12.60 -5.79 -27.65
N ASP A 343 -13.32 -4.69 -27.42
CA ASP A 343 -14.76 -4.68 -27.20
C ASP A 343 -15.34 -3.33 -27.66
N GLN A 344 -15.99 -3.31 -28.82
CA GLN A 344 -16.51 -2.09 -29.40
C GLN A 344 -17.63 -1.46 -28.55
N ASP A 345 -18.40 -2.27 -27.82
CA ASP A 345 -19.51 -1.81 -26.98
C ASP A 345 -19.02 -1.26 -25.64
N ALA A 346 -17.78 -1.57 -25.28
CA ALA A 346 -17.15 -1.05 -24.07
C ALA A 346 -16.49 0.33 -24.25
N VAL A 347 -16.75 1.03 -25.35
CA VAL A 347 -16.17 2.34 -25.62
C VAL A 347 -17.27 3.39 -25.68
N VAL A 348 -17.07 4.53 -24.99
CA VAL A 348 -18.03 5.65 -25.04
C VAL A 348 -18.24 6.09 -26.49
N PRO A 349 -19.49 6.29 -26.98
CA PRO A 349 -19.72 6.84 -28.31
C PRO A 349 -18.95 8.14 -28.53
N GLY A 350 -18.20 8.23 -29.64
CA GLY A 350 -17.34 9.40 -29.86
C GLY A 350 -16.36 9.21 -31.02
N ILE A 351 -15.44 10.14 -31.18
CA ILE A 351 -14.43 10.14 -32.24
C ILE A 351 -13.06 10.54 -31.69
N VAL A 352 -12.01 9.98 -32.28
CA VAL A 352 -10.62 10.39 -32.09
C VAL A 352 -10.24 11.27 -33.26
N MET A 353 -9.50 12.32 -33.00
CA MET A 353 -9.06 13.30 -33.99
C MET A 353 -7.56 13.58 -33.81
N ASP A 354 -6.82 13.45 -34.90
CA ASP A 354 -5.39 13.77 -34.94
C ASP A 354 -5.16 15.19 -35.50
N GLU A 355 -6.24 15.85 -35.93
CA GLU A 355 -6.24 17.19 -36.43
C GLU A 355 -5.83 18.18 -35.32
N SER A 356 -5.02 19.17 -35.69
CA SER A 356 -4.57 20.24 -34.81
C SER A 356 -5.22 21.59 -35.13
N GLN A 357 -5.87 21.70 -36.29
CA GLN A 357 -6.50 22.92 -36.71
C GLN A 357 -7.93 23.02 -36.16
N PRO A 358 -8.30 24.13 -35.53
CA PRO A 358 -9.63 24.30 -34.93
C PRO A 358 -10.77 24.04 -35.90
N ALA A 359 -10.68 24.48 -37.15
CA ALA A 359 -11.74 24.29 -38.15
C ALA A 359 -11.96 22.81 -38.51
N GLU A 360 -10.89 22.01 -38.58
CA GLU A 360 -10.95 20.58 -38.88
C GLU A 360 -11.59 19.81 -37.73
N ILE A 361 -11.20 20.13 -36.49
CA ILE A 361 -11.76 19.51 -35.27
C ILE A 361 -13.27 19.81 -35.18
N ILE A 362 -13.66 21.06 -35.42
CA ILE A 362 -15.08 21.49 -35.44
C ILE A 362 -15.86 20.70 -36.50
N ALA A 363 -15.36 20.67 -37.73
CA ALA A 363 -16.00 19.96 -38.83
C ALA A 363 -16.12 18.43 -38.55
N ALA A 364 -15.11 17.81 -37.91
CA ALA A 364 -15.14 16.40 -37.54
C ALA A 364 -16.22 16.12 -36.48
N ILE A 365 -16.37 17.01 -35.48
CA ILE A 365 -17.41 16.87 -34.45
C ILE A 365 -18.79 17.04 -35.06
N GLU A 366 -19.01 18.09 -35.89
CA GLU A 366 -20.29 18.36 -36.55
C GLU A 366 -20.70 17.21 -37.46
N LYS A 367 -19.75 16.67 -38.23
CA LYS A 367 -19.99 15.50 -39.10
C LYS A 367 -20.36 14.27 -38.26
N GLY A 368 -19.61 13.94 -37.18
CA GLY A 368 -19.90 12.79 -36.33
C GLY A 368 -21.29 12.89 -35.68
N TYR A 369 -21.70 14.10 -35.30
CA TYR A 369 -23.06 14.38 -34.79
C TYR A 369 -24.13 14.17 -35.85
N ALA A 370 -23.92 14.69 -37.06
CA ALA A 370 -24.85 14.53 -38.19
C ALA A 370 -25.00 13.05 -38.59
N GLU A 371 -23.92 12.28 -38.49
CA GLU A 371 -23.89 10.82 -38.73
C GLU A 371 -24.45 9.99 -37.55
N LYS A 372 -24.91 10.63 -36.47
CA LYS A 372 -25.44 10.01 -35.25
C LYS A 372 -24.45 9.03 -34.56
N ARG A 373 -23.14 9.30 -34.66
CA ARG A 373 -22.09 8.51 -34.00
C ARG A 373 -22.06 8.75 -32.48
N PHE A 374 -22.60 9.88 -32.02
CA PHE A 374 -22.75 10.28 -30.62
C PHE A 374 -23.84 11.34 -30.50
N SER A 375 -24.25 11.66 -29.27
CA SER A 375 -25.17 12.75 -28.94
C SER A 375 -24.54 13.75 -27.98
N PHE A 376 -25.19 14.95 -27.87
CA PHE A 376 -24.87 15.89 -26.82
C PHE A 376 -25.75 15.63 -25.57
N PRO A 377 -25.27 15.99 -24.36
CA PRO A 377 -23.98 16.64 -24.10
C PRO A 377 -22.78 15.74 -24.40
N GLY A 378 -21.68 16.35 -24.83
CA GLY A 378 -20.43 15.68 -25.10
C GLY A 378 -19.27 16.30 -24.35
N ARG A 379 -18.10 15.69 -24.44
CA ARG A 379 -16.88 16.15 -23.79
C ARG A 379 -15.71 16.13 -24.77
N LEU A 380 -15.10 17.27 -24.99
CA LEU A 380 -13.85 17.37 -25.72
C LEU A 380 -12.69 17.23 -24.75
N LYS A 381 -11.72 16.38 -25.07
CA LYS A 381 -10.57 16.06 -24.22
C LYS A 381 -9.28 16.13 -25.03
N ALA A 382 -8.21 16.69 -24.44
CA ALA A 382 -6.85 16.54 -24.93
C ALA A 382 -6.34 15.10 -24.69
N ALA A 383 -5.52 14.58 -25.58
CA ALA A 383 -4.92 13.25 -25.49
C ALA A 383 -4.15 13.05 -24.17
N ASN A 384 -3.36 14.05 -23.78
CA ASN A 384 -2.46 14.01 -22.63
C ASN A 384 -2.99 14.79 -21.42
N GLY A 385 -4.25 15.22 -21.43
CA GLY A 385 -4.90 15.91 -20.31
C GLY A 385 -5.19 14.96 -19.15
N GLY A 386 -4.98 15.42 -17.91
CA GLY A 386 -5.23 14.65 -16.70
C GLY A 386 -5.75 15.53 -15.54
N GLY A 387 -6.37 14.91 -14.51
CA GLY A 387 -6.87 15.64 -13.34
C GLY A 387 -7.90 16.74 -13.65
N GLY A 388 -8.72 16.53 -14.68
CA GLY A 388 -9.74 17.49 -15.11
C GLY A 388 -9.24 18.62 -16.01
N ARG A 389 -7.93 18.69 -16.32
CA ARG A 389 -7.35 19.67 -17.24
C ARG A 389 -7.38 19.16 -18.68
N GLY A 390 -7.39 20.09 -19.66
CA GLY A 390 -7.44 19.76 -21.08
C GLY A 390 -8.79 19.18 -21.50
N GLN A 391 -9.88 19.54 -20.83
CA GLN A 391 -11.21 19.05 -21.20
C GLN A 391 -12.32 20.09 -20.97
N MET A 392 -13.37 19.98 -21.80
CA MET A 392 -14.57 20.82 -21.67
C MET A 392 -15.82 20.02 -22.04
N VAL A 393 -16.87 20.15 -21.22
CA VAL A 393 -18.21 19.64 -21.54
C VAL A 393 -18.86 20.58 -22.52
N ILE A 394 -19.41 20.02 -23.59
CA ILE A 394 -20.17 20.72 -24.63
C ILE A 394 -21.63 20.32 -24.47
N ALA A 395 -22.43 21.22 -23.93
CA ALA A 395 -23.83 20.93 -23.64
C ALA A 395 -24.68 20.81 -24.92
N THR A 396 -24.42 21.68 -25.89
CA THR A 396 -25.14 21.79 -27.15
C THR A 396 -24.19 22.10 -28.31
N PRO A 397 -24.54 21.79 -29.57
CA PRO A 397 -23.66 21.94 -30.73
C PRO A 397 -23.09 23.36 -30.91
N ASP A 398 -23.82 24.38 -30.55
CA ASP A 398 -23.41 25.77 -30.67
C ASP A 398 -22.19 26.16 -29.83
N LEU A 399 -21.87 25.35 -28.80
CA LEU A 399 -20.72 25.54 -27.94
C LEU A 399 -19.43 24.85 -28.43
N ILE A 400 -19.48 24.14 -29.57
CA ILE A 400 -18.33 23.42 -30.11
C ILE A 400 -17.12 24.35 -30.31
N HIS A 401 -17.33 25.50 -30.91
CA HIS A 401 -16.28 26.48 -31.19
C HIS A 401 -15.57 26.95 -29.91
N VAL A 402 -16.34 27.27 -28.87
CA VAL A 402 -15.80 27.71 -27.58
C VAL A 402 -14.97 26.61 -26.93
N ALA A 403 -15.45 25.36 -26.96
CA ALA A 403 -14.76 24.23 -26.38
C ALA A 403 -13.42 23.90 -27.08
N VAL A 404 -13.43 23.96 -28.42
CA VAL A 404 -12.22 23.72 -29.22
C VAL A 404 -11.16 24.76 -28.92
N GLN A 405 -11.54 26.06 -28.91
CA GLN A 405 -10.62 27.15 -28.58
C GLN A 405 -10.01 26.99 -27.18
N LYS A 406 -10.84 26.66 -26.18
CA LYS A 406 -10.37 26.44 -24.80
C LYS A 406 -9.40 25.27 -24.67
N VAL A 407 -9.78 24.10 -25.20
CA VAL A 407 -8.97 22.87 -25.07
C VAL A 407 -7.65 23.01 -25.80
N LEU A 408 -7.64 23.59 -27.01
CA LEU A 408 -6.42 23.86 -27.76
C LEU A 408 -5.51 24.89 -27.06
N GLY A 409 -6.12 25.91 -26.43
CA GLY A 409 -5.36 26.87 -25.62
C GLY A 409 -4.69 26.23 -24.42
N GLU A 410 -5.36 25.28 -23.75
CA GLU A 410 -4.75 24.51 -22.65
C GLU A 410 -3.65 23.55 -23.15
N ILE A 411 -3.82 22.92 -24.31
CA ILE A 411 -2.81 22.08 -24.96
C ILE A 411 -1.53 22.90 -25.22
N GLN A 412 -1.69 24.07 -25.85
CA GLN A 412 -0.58 24.97 -26.16
C GLN A 412 0.12 25.48 -24.90
N ALA A 413 -0.64 25.90 -23.90
CA ALA A 413 -0.10 26.42 -22.64
C ALA A 413 0.72 25.38 -21.83
N ASN A 414 0.39 24.09 -21.98
CA ASN A 414 1.08 23.00 -21.27
C ASN A 414 2.09 22.24 -22.14
N GLY A 415 2.24 22.58 -23.44
CA GLY A 415 3.15 21.89 -24.36
C GLY A 415 2.74 20.45 -24.63
N TRP A 416 1.44 20.13 -24.59
CA TRP A 416 0.93 18.76 -24.84
C TRP A 416 0.84 18.50 -26.36
N ASP A 417 0.71 17.21 -26.71
CA ASP A 417 0.40 16.78 -28.06
C ASP A 417 -0.98 17.33 -28.50
N ALA A 418 -1.06 17.77 -29.74
CA ALA A 418 -2.25 18.45 -30.28
C ALA A 418 -3.48 17.55 -30.47
N GLY A 419 -3.34 16.24 -30.36
CA GLY A 419 -4.46 15.31 -30.54
C GLY A 419 -5.57 15.48 -29.51
N VAL A 420 -6.81 15.42 -30.01
CA VAL A 420 -8.03 15.55 -29.19
C VAL A 420 -8.99 14.40 -29.46
N MET A 421 -9.91 14.18 -28.54
CA MET A 421 -11.05 13.29 -28.74
C MET A 421 -12.33 13.91 -28.24
N PHE A 422 -13.41 13.60 -28.90
CA PHE A 422 -14.75 13.94 -28.46
C PHE A 422 -15.50 12.67 -28.06
N GLU A 423 -16.11 12.69 -26.90
CA GLU A 423 -16.91 11.60 -26.35
C GLU A 423 -18.26 12.11 -25.86
N GLN A 424 -19.30 11.32 -26.06
CA GLN A 424 -20.59 11.58 -25.46
C GLN A 424 -20.45 11.64 -23.94
N ASN A 425 -21.02 12.64 -23.31
CA ASN A 425 -21.01 12.74 -21.85
C ASN A 425 -22.11 11.83 -21.27
N ILE A 426 -21.72 10.85 -20.48
CA ILE A 426 -22.64 9.94 -19.80
C ILE A 426 -22.72 10.41 -18.34
N PRO A 427 -23.83 11.10 -17.96
CA PRO A 427 -23.98 11.60 -16.59
C PRO A 427 -24.34 10.47 -15.62
N GLU A 428 -24.12 10.71 -14.34
CA GLU A 428 -24.52 9.82 -13.24
C GLU A 428 -24.01 8.40 -13.42
N THR A 429 -22.73 8.28 -13.66
CA THR A 429 -22.03 6.99 -13.79
C THR A 429 -21.41 6.58 -12.47
N ILE A 430 -21.36 5.27 -12.22
CA ILE A 430 -20.59 4.64 -11.19
C ILE A 430 -19.17 4.46 -11.72
N HIS A 431 -18.18 4.83 -10.93
CA HIS A 431 -16.76 4.66 -11.28
C HIS A 431 -16.26 3.32 -10.74
N LEU A 432 -15.99 2.41 -11.64
CA LEU A 432 -15.45 1.10 -11.34
C LEU A 432 -14.06 0.94 -11.91
N GLU A 433 -13.30 0.01 -11.35
CA GLU A 433 -11.97 -0.32 -11.87
C GLU A 433 -11.58 -1.76 -11.56
N VAL A 434 -10.69 -2.32 -12.37
CA VAL A 434 -10.20 -3.69 -12.24
C VAL A 434 -8.72 -3.68 -11.91
N GLN A 435 -8.34 -4.33 -10.81
CA GLN A 435 -6.94 -4.55 -10.46
C GLN A 435 -6.37 -5.74 -11.25
N VAL A 436 -5.28 -5.50 -11.96
CA VAL A 436 -4.59 -6.53 -12.75
C VAL A 436 -3.10 -6.56 -12.38
N VAL A 437 -2.52 -7.76 -12.36
CA VAL A 437 -1.07 -7.97 -12.32
C VAL A 437 -0.71 -8.93 -13.45
N ARG A 438 0.34 -8.60 -14.17
CA ARG A 438 0.85 -9.45 -15.25
C ARG A 438 2.38 -9.57 -15.16
N ASP A 439 2.89 -10.79 -15.34
CA ASP A 439 4.31 -11.02 -15.43
C ASP A 439 4.82 -10.93 -16.88
N ARG A 440 6.14 -11.00 -17.05
CA ARG A 440 6.78 -10.96 -18.36
C ARG A 440 6.56 -12.23 -19.21
N TYR A 441 6.07 -13.29 -18.62
CA TYR A 441 5.82 -14.57 -19.30
C TYR A 441 4.40 -14.65 -19.87
N GLY A 442 3.58 -13.64 -19.62
CA GLY A 442 2.20 -13.58 -20.10
C GLY A 442 1.18 -14.15 -19.13
N ASN A 443 1.57 -14.46 -17.89
CA ASN A 443 0.61 -14.82 -16.86
C ASN A 443 -0.07 -13.56 -16.35
N THR A 444 -1.36 -13.41 -16.65
CA THR A 444 -2.17 -12.27 -16.22
C THR A 444 -3.20 -12.74 -15.21
N ARG A 445 -3.32 -12.00 -14.10
CA ARG A 445 -4.31 -12.25 -13.04
C ARG A 445 -5.05 -10.96 -12.73
N HIS A 446 -6.37 -11.05 -12.59
CA HIS A 446 -7.16 -9.97 -12.00
C HIS A 446 -7.50 -10.29 -10.55
N PHE A 447 -7.69 -9.24 -9.78
CA PHE A 447 -8.03 -9.31 -8.35
C PHE A 447 -9.37 -8.61 -8.10
N GLY A 448 -10.35 -8.89 -8.96
CA GLY A 448 -11.68 -8.32 -8.87
C GLY A 448 -11.71 -6.82 -9.14
N MET A 449 -12.80 -6.23 -8.70
CA MET A 449 -13.17 -4.84 -8.98
C MET A 449 -13.21 -4.00 -7.71
N ARG A 450 -13.04 -2.67 -7.91
CA ARG A 450 -13.30 -1.65 -6.89
C ARG A 450 -14.41 -0.71 -7.36
N ASP A 451 -15.23 -0.26 -6.43
CA ASP A 451 -16.10 0.90 -6.60
C ASP A 451 -15.42 2.13 -6.01
N CYS A 452 -15.17 3.12 -6.84
CA CYS A 452 -14.50 4.36 -6.50
C CYS A 452 -15.41 5.58 -6.69
N SER A 453 -16.72 5.40 -6.53
CA SER A 453 -17.72 6.44 -6.82
C SER A 453 -17.84 7.48 -5.69
N GLU A 454 -17.40 7.15 -4.47
CA GLU A 454 -17.36 8.11 -3.38
C GLU A 454 -16.21 9.11 -3.58
N GLN A 455 -16.52 10.15 -4.39
CA GLN A 455 -15.55 11.18 -4.78
C GLN A 455 -15.99 12.56 -4.32
N ARG A 456 -15.00 13.41 -4.07
CA ARG A 456 -15.16 14.83 -3.81
C ARG A 456 -14.25 15.61 -4.75
N ALA A 457 -14.87 16.44 -5.60
CA ALA A 457 -14.15 17.22 -6.61
C ALA A 457 -13.19 16.36 -7.49
N SER A 458 -13.67 15.21 -7.94
CA SER A 458 -12.92 14.20 -8.71
C SER A 458 -11.76 13.55 -7.95
N GLN A 459 -11.74 13.65 -6.62
CA GLN A 459 -10.83 12.92 -5.76
C GLN A 459 -11.60 11.82 -5.04
N LYS A 460 -11.14 10.59 -5.17
CA LYS A 460 -11.65 9.45 -4.43
C LYS A 460 -11.42 9.69 -2.93
N ILE A 461 -12.40 9.41 -2.09
CA ILE A 461 -12.30 9.57 -0.63
C ILE A 461 -12.60 8.27 0.12
N GLN A 462 -13.43 7.41 -0.47
CA GLN A 462 -13.70 6.05 0.00
C GLN A 462 -13.74 5.12 -1.21
N GLU A 463 -13.26 3.92 -1.05
CA GLU A 463 -13.27 2.87 -2.06
C GLU A 463 -13.77 1.55 -1.45
N GLU A 464 -14.51 0.79 -2.25
CA GLU A 464 -15.12 -0.48 -1.82
C GLU A 464 -14.68 -1.64 -2.72
N ALA A 465 -14.35 -2.79 -2.15
CA ALA A 465 -14.02 -4.02 -2.86
C ALA A 465 -14.61 -5.27 -2.16
N PRO A 466 -15.27 -6.17 -2.92
CA PRO A 466 -15.78 -5.92 -4.27
C PRO A 466 -16.94 -4.91 -4.27
N PRO A 467 -17.33 -4.33 -5.41
CA PRO A 467 -18.47 -3.42 -5.49
C PRO A 467 -19.79 -4.05 -5.05
N ALA A 468 -20.54 -3.39 -4.17
CA ALA A 468 -21.85 -3.88 -3.71
C ALA A 468 -22.85 -4.08 -4.88
N LEU A 469 -22.70 -3.32 -5.95
CA LEU A 469 -23.56 -3.42 -7.15
C LEU A 469 -23.49 -4.77 -7.85
N LEU A 470 -22.41 -5.52 -7.71
CA LEU A 470 -22.24 -6.83 -8.37
C LEU A 470 -23.30 -7.84 -7.95
N ARG A 471 -23.86 -7.71 -6.76
CA ARG A 471 -24.99 -8.53 -6.28
C ARG A 471 -26.23 -8.43 -7.18
N PHE A 472 -26.40 -7.30 -7.89
CA PHE A 472 -27.56 -7.00 -8.72
C PHE A 472 -27.31 -7.22 -10.22
N PHE A 473 -26.05 -7.50 -10.59
CA PHE A 473 -25.64 -7.69 -12.00
C PHE A 473 -24.80 -8.96 -12.15
N PRO A 474 -25.40 -10.15 -12.04
CA PRO A 474 -24.69 -11.42 -12.18
C PRO A 474 -23.90 -11.49 -13.50
N GLY A 475 -22.66 -11.98 -13.44
CA GLY A 475 -21.74 -12.10 -14.58
C GLY A 475 -21.10 -10.79 -15.04
N LEU A 476 -21.44 -9.65 -14.45
CA LEU A 476 -20.85 -8.35 -14.80
C LEU A 476 -19.34 -8.32 -14.51
N GLU A 477 -18.95 -8.78 -13.32
CA GLU A 477 -17.54 -8.82 -12.93
C GLU A 477 -16.71 -9.68 -13.87
N GLU A 478 -17.15 -10.90 -14.17
CA GLU A 478 -16.45 -11.80 -15.09
C GLU A 478 -16.24 -11.15 -16.46
N ARG A 479 -17.29 -10.51 -17.01
CA ARG A 479 -17.21 -9.84 -18.29
C ARG A 479 -16.22 -8.68 -18.28
N ILE A 480 -16.27 -7.82 -17.27
CA ILE A 480 -15.39 -6.65 -17.13
C ILE A 480 -13.94 -7.08 -16.89
N CYS A 481 -13.70 -8.01 -15.96
CA CYS A 481 -12.37 -8.52 -15.66
C CYS A 481 -11.72 -9.18 -16.87
N LYS A 482 -12.49 -9.94 -17.66
CA LYS A 482 -12.01 -10.54 -18.89
C LYS A 482 -11.56 -9.49 -19.93
N VAL A 483 -12.28 -8.38 -20.05
CA VAL A 483 -11.88 -7.27 -20.94
C VAL A 483 -10.61 -6.62 -20.41
N ALA A 484 -10.50 -6.37 -19.11
CA ALA A 484 -9.31 -5.76 -18.48
C ALA A 484 -8.06 -6.63 -18.67
N VAL A 485 -8.18 -7.95 -18.50
CA VAL A 485 -7.09 -8.91 -18.77
C VAL A 485 -6.65 -8.84 -20.22
N ARG A 486 -7.61 -8.85 -21.18
CA ARG A 486 -7.28 -8.74 -22.62
C ARG A 486 -6.58 -7.44 -22.98
N ILE A 487 -6.94 -6.34 -22.32
CA ILE A 487 -6.23 -5.04 -22.48
C ILE A 487 -4.79 -5.16 -22.00
N ALA A 488 -4.56 -5.67 -20.78
CA ALA A 488 -3.23 -5.85 -20.23
C ALA A 488 -2.34 -6.78 -21.08
N ASP A 489 -2.93 -7.84 -21.64
CA ASP A 489 -2.25 -8.77 -22.55
C ASP A 489 -1.91 -8.09 -23.88
N ALA A 490 -2.85 -7.36 -24.48
CA ALA A 490 -2.65 -6.72 -25.78
C ALA A 490 -1.55 -5.63 -25.76
N VAL A 491 -1.37 -4.93 -24.63
CA VAL A 491 -0.25 -3.98 -24.47
C VAL A 491 1.04 -4.66 -24.02
N GLY A 492 1.02 -5.95 -23.65
CA GLY A 492 2.19 -6.66 -23.12
C GLY A 492 2.63 -6.11 -21.77
N TYR A 493 1.67 -5.77 -20.89
CA TYR A 493 1.94 -5.17 -19.59
C TYR A 493 2.85 -6.04 -18.71
N CYS A 494 3.61 -5.43 -17.81
CA CYS A 494 4.38 -6.14 -16.79
C CYS A 494 4.37 -5.32 -15.49
N GLY A 495 3.87 -5.91 -14.41
CA GLY A 495 3.65 -5.27 -13.12
C GLY A 495 2.17 -5.20 -12.74
N ALA A 496 1.83 -4.31 -11.80
CA ALA A 496 0.46 -4.02 -11.41
C ALA A 496 -0.09 -2.82 -12.20
N CYS A 497 -1.31 -2.95 -12.70
CA CYS A 497 -2.05 -1.90 -13.38
C CYS A 497 -3.52 -1.93 -13.01
N THR A 498 -4.23 -0.88 -13.36
CA THR A 498 -5.68 -0.77 -13.15
C THR A 498 -6.35 -0.30 -14.43
N VAL A 499 -7.44 -0.95 -14.78
CA VAL A 499 -8.31 -0.55 -15.89
C VAL A 499 -9.55 0.13 -15.31
N GLU A 500 -9.69 1.43 -15.55
CA GLU A 500 -10.81 2.25 -15.07
C GLU A 500 -11.95 2.26 -16.08
N LEU A 501 -13.18 2.28 -15.55
CA LEU A 501 -14.39 2.29 -16.36
C LEU A 501 -15.55 3.02 -15.67
N MET A 502 -16.48 3.49 -16.48
CA MET A 502 -17.77 4.00 -16.03
C MET A 502 -18.84 2.90 -16.21
N PHE A 503 -19.74 2.79 -15.25
CA PHE A 503 -20.88 1.87 -15.34
C PHE A 503 -22.20 2.64 -15.25
N LYS A 504 -23.16 2.30 -16.12
CA LYS A 504 -24.53 2.83 -16.08
C LYS A 504 -25.52 1.86 -16.69
N GLY A 505 -26.57 1.52 -15.95
CA GLY A 505 -27.71 0.76 -16.47
C GLY A 505 -27.40 -0.59 -17.06
N GLY A 506 -26.38 -1.31 -16.55
CA GLY A 506 -25.94 -2.61 -17.07
C GLY A 506 -24.86 -2.54 -18.17
N HIS A 507 -24.52 -1.32 -18.63
CA HIS A 507 -23.44 -1.08 -19.59
C HIS A 507 -22.21 -0.53 -18.89
N PHE A 508 -21.02 -0.87 -19.36
CA PHE A 508 -19.77 -0.30 -18.90
C PHE A 508 -18.99 0.31 -20.06
N TYR A 509 -18.21 1.34 -19.74
CA TYR A 509 -17.40 2.08 -20.70
C TYR A 509 -15.99 2.26 -20.15
N LEU A 510 -15.01 1.77 -20.85
CA LEU A 510 -13.61 1.91 -20.50
C LEU A 510 -13.18 3.37 -20.57
N LEU A 511 -12.43 3.82 -19.57
CA LEU A 511 -11.92 5.20 -19.45
C LEU A 511 -10.45 5.28 -19.78
N GLU A 512 -9.64 4.59 -19.01
CA GLU A 512 -8.18 4.61 -19.12
C GLU A 512 -7.56 3.40 -18.42
N MET A 513 -6.27 3.20 -18.66
CA MET A 513 -5.44 2.25 -17.95
C MET A 513 -4.37 3.01 -17.19
N ASN A 514 -4.35 2.88 -15.88
CA ASN A 514 -3.26 3.38 -15.06
C ASN A 514 -2.12 2.36 -15.08
N THR A 515 -0.99 2.78 -15.62
CA THR A 515 0.19 1.91 -15.82
C THR A 515 1.07 1.82 -14.58
N ARG A 516 0.47 1.79 -13.43
CA ARG A 516 1.07 1.75 -12.10
C ARG A 516 0.12 1.16 -11.07
N ILE A 517 0.62 0.94 -9.87
CA ILE A 517 -0.24 0.71 -8.70
C ILE A 517 -1.03 2.00 -8.37
N GLN A 518 -2.22 1.85 -7.81
CA GLN A 518 -3.05 2.98 -7.39
C GLN A 518 -3.07 3.15 -5.87
N VAL A 519 -3.51 4.34 -5.40
CA VAL A 519 -3.61 4.67 -3.96
C VAL A 519 -4.47 3.63 -3.24
N GLU A 520 -5.59 3.26 -3.84
CA GLU A 520 -6.63 2.37 -3.32
C GLU A 520 -6.35 0.87 -3.47
N HIS A 521 -5.12 0.47 -3.82
CA HIS A 521 -4.76 -0.96 -3.91
C HIS A 521 -4.98 -1.74 -2.60
N PRO A 522 -4.86 -1.14 -1.39
CA PRO A 522 -5.03 -1.87 -0.14
C PRO A 522 -6.44 -2.43 0.06
N VAL A 523 -7.48 -1.80 -0.48
CA VAL A 523 -8.83 -2.36 -0.35
C VAL A 523 -9.00 -3.66 -1.13
N THR A 524 -8.31 -3.79 -2.28
CA THR A 524 -8.26 -5.06 -3.03
C THR A 524 -7.49 -6.14 -2.24
N GLU A 525 -6.36 -5.78 -1.63
CA GLU A 525 -5.60 -6.68 -0.76
C GLU A 525 -6.44 -7.19 0.40
N ALA A 526 -7.21 -6.31 1.03
CA ALA A 526 -8.06 -6.64 2.15
C ALA A 526 -9.19 -7.61 1.78
N ALA A 527 -9.73 -7.50 0.56
CA ALA A 527 -10.84 -8.31 0.09
C ALA A 527 -10.42 -9.72 -0.39
N HIS A 528 -9.16 -9.90 -0.82
CA HIS A 528 -8.75 -11.11 -1.53
C HIS A 528 -7.63 -11.86 -0.82
N ARG A 529 -7.59 -13.16 -1.10
CA ARG A 529 -6.53 -14.10 -0.68
C ARG A 529 -6.07 -14.90 -1.89
N ILE A 530 -4.88 -15.46 -1.83
CA ILE A 530 -4.36 -16.41 -2.83
C ILE A 530 -4.36 -17.80 -2.20
N ARG A 531 -4.94 -18.77 -2.90
CA ARG A 531 -4.91 -20.17 -2.47
C ARG A 531 -3.54 -20.77 -2.76
N ARG A 532 -2.96 -21.39 -1.73
CA ARG A 532 -1.69 -22.13 -1.79
C ARG A 532 -1.90 -23.51 -1.17
N GLY A 533 -2.13 -24.52 -1.99
CA GLY A 533 -2.56 -25.81 -1.49
C GLY A 533 -3.87 -25.68 -0.69
N ASP A 534 -3.85 -26.11 0.56
CA ASP A 534 -5.02 -26.03 1.46
C ASP A 534 -5.13 -24.70 2.22
N HIS A 535 -4.20 -23.76 2.02
CA HIS A 535 -4.16 -22.50 2.75
C HIS A 535 -4.59 -21.31 1.88
N LEU A 536 -5.18 -20.32 2.51
CA LEU A 536 -5.44 -19.01 1.93
C LEU A 536 -4.44 -18.02 2.49
N VAL A 537 -3.64 -17.43 1.60
CA VAL A 537 -2.64 -16.44 1.96
C VAL A 537 -3.07 -15.06 1.50
N PRO A 538 -2.77 -14.00 2.25
CA PRO A 538 -3.13 -12.65 1.88
C PRO A 538 -2.54 -12.21 0.55
N LEU A 539 -3.29 -11.39 -0.14
CA LEU A 539 -2.80 -10.68 -1.31
C LEU A 539 -1.93 -9.48 -0.86
N ASN A 540 -0.75 -9.34 -1.45
CA ASN A 540 0.10 -8.17 -1.29
C ASN A 540 0.61 -7.69 -2.66
N LEU A 541 0.00 -6.65 -3.18
CA LEU A 541 0.26 -6.15 -4.53
C LEU A 541 1.64 -5.49 -4.66
N VAL A 542 2.12 -4.86 -3.60
CA VAL A 542 3.47 -4.24 -3.59
C VAL A 542 4.55 -5.32 -3.72
N GLN A 543 4.40 -6.42 -2.98
CA GLN A 543 5.32 -7.55 -3.10
C GLN A 543 5.22 -8.23 -4.45
N LEU A 544 4.01 -8.42 -4.97
CA LEU A 544 3.83 -8.98 -6.33
C LEU A 544 4.53 -8.13 -7.39
N GLN A 545 4.48 -6.79 -7.28
CA GLN A 545 5.24 -5.92 -8.19
C GLN A 545 6.76 -6.16 -8.09
N LEU A 546 7.30 -6.26 -6.88
CA LEU A 546 8.73 -6.50 -6.66
C LEU A 546 9.15 -7.89 -7.17
N VAL A 547 8.32 -8.89 -6.94
CA VAL A 547 8.53 -10.27 -7.41
C VAL A 547 8.52 -10.34 -8.93
N VAL A 548 7.53 -9.71 -9.57
CA VAL A 548 7.44 -9.65 -11.05
C VAL A 548 8.61 -8.86 -11.63
N ALA A 549 9.00 -7.74 -11.01
CA ALA A 549 10.14 -6.94 -11.43
C ALA A 549 11.47 -7.71 -11.32
N ARG A 550 11.60 -8.58 -10.32
CA ARG A 550 12.72 -9.52 -10.18
C ARG A 550 12.77 -10.55 -11.32
N GLY A 551 11.70 -10.66 -12.10
CA GLY A 551 11.57 -11.57 -13.22
C GLY A 551 10.94 -12.92 -12.90
N ALA A 552 10.30 -13.05 -11.76
CA ALA A 552 9.54 -14.23 -11.41
C ALA A 552 8.22 -14.33 -12.19
N ALA A 553 7.77 -15.56 -12.41
CA ALA A 553 6.43 -15.81 -12.92
C ALA A 553 5.41 -15.78 -11.79
N LEU A 554 4.16 -15.40 -12.10
CA LEU A 554 3.04 -15.58 -11.19
C LEU A 554 2.74 -17.08 -11.08
N ASP A 555 3.03 -17.69 -9.94
CA ASP A 555 3.00 -19.13 -9.71
C ASP A 555 1.64 -19.66 -9.21
N PHE A 556 0.58 -18.91 -9.45
CA PHE A 556 -0.81 -19.26 -9.12
C PHE A 556 -1.74 -19.02 -10.29
N ALA A 557 -2.83 -19.78 -10.36
CA ALA A 557 -3.85 -19.63 -11.38
C ALA A 557 -4.87 -18.54 -11.01
N GLN A 558 -5.68 -18.10 -11.96
CA GLN A 558 -6.80 -17.19 -11.66
C GLN A 558 -7.80 -17.78 -10.65
N ALA A 559 -8.02 -19.09 -10.70
CA ALA A 559 -8.89 -19.79 -9.76
C ALA A 559 -8.37 -19.84 -8.32
N ASP A 560 -7.09 -19.52 -8.13
CA ASP A 560 -6.47 -19.42 -6.79
C ASP A 560 -6.66 -18.04 -6.16
N VAL A 561 -7.09 -17.05 -6.94
CA VAL A 561 -7.48 -15.73 -6.41
C VAL A 561 -8.89 -15.86 -5.83
N VAL A 562 -9.00 -15.78 -4.52
CA VAL A 562 -10.25 -16.01 -3.80
C VAL A 562 -10.66 -14.74 -3.07
N GLN A 563 -11.86 -14.25 -3.35
CA GLN A 563 -12.47 -13.21 -2.54
C GLN A 563 -13.01 -13.84 -1.25
N THR A 564 -12.57 -13.36 -0.12
CA THR A 564 -12.97 -13.86 1.20
C THR A 564 -13.69 -12.81 2.05
N HIS A 565 -13.42 -11.54 1.82
CA HIS A 565 -13.95 -10.42 2.58
C HIS A 565 -14.65 -9.41 1.68
N VAL A 566 -15.48 -8.59 2.27
CA VAL A 566 -15.86 -7.29 1.74
C VAL A 566 -15.04 -6.23 2.48
N ALA A 567 -14.55 -5.22 1.78
CA ALA A 567 -13.60 -4.25 2.35
C ALA A 567 -13.94 -2.83 1.92
N ARG A 568 -13.57 -1.87 2.76
CA ARG A 568 -13.66 -0.43 2.47
C ARG A 568 -12.40 0.29 2.93
N GLU A 569 -11.89 1.15 2.08
CA GLU A 569 -10.77 2.05 2.36
C GLU A 569 -11.29 3.47 2.57
N PHE A 570 -10.65 4.20 3.47
CA PHE A 570 -10.91 5.60 3.77
C PHE A 570 -9.61 6.38 3.65
N ARG A 571 -9.58 7.38 2.77
CA ARG A 571 -8.44 8.31 2.68
C ARG A 571 -8.53 9.32 3.79
N ILE A 572 -7.60 9.26 4.72
CA ILE A 572 -7.57 10.17 5.86
C ILE A 572 -6.79 11.40 5.46
N ASN A 573 -7.51 12.51 5.37
CA ASN A 573 -6.99 13.81 4.96
C ASN A 573 -6.83 14.74 6.17
N ALA A 574 -5.74 15.49 6.18
CA ALA A 574 -5.57 16.64 7.04
C ALA A 574 -6.20 17.86 6.36
N GLU A 575 -7.41 18.19 6.74
CA GLU A 575 -8.16 19.26 6.09
C GLU A 575 -9.21 19.89 7.01
N SER A 576 -9.55 21.14 6.74
CA SER A 576 -10.59 21.89 7.44
C SER A 576 -11.60 22.43 6.47
N TRP A 577 -12.87 22.41 6.86
CA TRP A 577 -13.96 22.97 6.10
C TRP A 577 -14.04 24.48 6.27
N ARG A 578 -14.14 25.21 5.15
CA ARG A 578 -14.31 26.68 5.11
C ARG A 578 -15.58 27.03 4.33
N ALA A 579 -16.65 27.25 5.05
CA ALA A 579 -17.95 27.59 4.49
C ALA A 579 -17.98 28.96 3.78
N ASP A 580 -17.08 29.87 4.16
CA ASP A 580 -16.98 31.26 3.63
C ASP A 580 -16.19 31.33 2.30
N VAL A 581 -15.44 30.29 1.94
CA VAL A 581 -14.61 30.27 0.74
C VAL A 581 -15.41 29.71 -0.45
N LYS A 582 -15.31 30.35 -1.60
CA LYS A 582 -15.86 29.80 -2.85
C LYS A 582 -14.91 28.85 -3.51
N ASP A 583 -15.43 27.69 -3.90
CA ASP A 583 -14.70 26.76 -4.75
C ASP A 583 -14.58 27.33 -6.16
N SER A 584 -13.36 27.56 -6.63
CA SER A 584 -13.09 28.11 -7.97
C SER A 584 -13.50 27.17 -9.11
N ARG A 585 -13.71 25.89 -8.82
CA ARG A 585 -14.04 24.84 -9.80
C ARG A 585 -15.52 24.85 -10.20
N ASP A 586 -16.41 25.15 -9.26
CA ASP A 586 -17.85 25.14 -9.47
C ASP A 586 -18.57 26.44 -9.02
N GLY A 587 -17.82 27.37 -8.41
CA GLY A 587 -18.34 28.67 -7.93
C GLY A 587 -19.23 28.59 -6.69
N GLN A 588 -19.43 27.41 -6.11
CA GLN A 588 -20.24 27.21 -4.91
C GLN A 588 -19.47 27.58 -3.64
N LYS A 589 -20.19 27.98 -2.60
CA LYS A 589 -19.59 28.20 -1.27
C LYS A 589 -19.25 26.88 -0.59
N GLY A 590 -18.17 26.90 0.17
CA GLY A 590 -17.66 25.78 0.92
C GLY A 590 -16.50 25.06 0.22
N LEU A 591 -15.35 25.07 0.87
CA LEU A 591 -14.12 24.44 0.37
C LEU A 591 -13.39 23.75 1.50
N PHE A 592 -12.92 22.53 1.24
CA PHE A 592 -11.96 21.85 2.11
C PHE A 592 -10.56 22.35 1.79
N LEU A 593 -9.89 22.89 2.80
CA LEU A 593 -8.53 23.37 2.69
C LEU A 593 -7.58 22.44 3.43
N PRO A 594 -6.48 22.02 2.79
CA PRO A 594 -5.45 21.26 3.47
C PRO A 594 -4.93 22.02 4.70
N ASN A 595 -4.66 21.31 5.78
CA ASN A 595 -3.95 21.86 6.92
C ASN A 595 -2.70 21.04 7.24
N GLY A 596 -1.78 21.61 7.98
CA GLY A 596 -0.60 20.94 8.51
C GLY A 596 -0.71 20.85 10.03
N GLY A 597 0.16 20.08 10.65
CA GLY A 597 0.18 19.96 12.10
C GLY A 597 1.21 18.98 12.61
N THR A 598 1.17 18.76 13.92
CA THR A 598 1.91 17.70 14.59
C THR A 598 0.95 16.62 15.06
N PHE A 599 1.42 15.38 15.12
CA PHE A 599 0.62 14.27 15.62
C PHE A 599 0.93 14.00 17.10
N ASP A 600 -0.07 14.17 17.97
CA ASP A 600 0.03 13.84 19.40
C ASP A 600 -0.58 12.44 19.67
N ALA A 601 -1.50 11.97 18.83
CA ALA A 601 -2.03 10.60 18.82
C ALA A 601 -2.36 10.13 17.40
N ILE A 602 -2.05 8.85 17.11
CA ILE A 602 -2.51 8.10 15.93
C ILE A 602 -2.85 6.70 16.44
N GLU A 603 -4.12 6.46 16.68
CA GLU A 603 -4.61 5.22 17.29
C GLU A 603 -5.83 4.71 16.53
N ILE A 604 -5.89 3.40 16.33
CA ILE A 604 -7.08 2.71 15.81
C ILE A 604 -7.67 1.84 16.92
N PRO A 605 -8.99 1.62 16.96
CA PRO A 605 -9.60 0.79 17.98
C PRO A 605 -9.16 -0.67 17.83
N GLU A 606 -9.10 -1.38 18.93
CA GLU A 606 -8.93 -2.83 18.92
C GLU A 606 -10.15 -3.49 18.27
N THR A 607 -9.93 -4.52 17.48
CA THR A 607 -11.03 -5.21 16.78
C THR A 607 -12.02 -5.86 17.75
N SER A 608 -11.54 -6.33 18.92
CA SER A 608 -12.40 -6.83 20.01
C SER A 608 -13.38 -5.79 20.51
N ASP A 609 -12.96 -4.54 20.63
CA ASP A 609 -13.82 -3.44 21.09
C ASP A 609 -14.87 -3.07 20.04
N VAL A 610 -14.47 -3.08 18.76
CA VAL A 610 -15.40 -2.89 17.64
C VAL A 610 -16.44 -4.00 17.60
N LEU A 611 -16.04 -5.26 17.70
CA LEU A 611 -16.96 -6.40 17.71
C LEU A 611 -17.90 -6.35 18.93
N ALA A 612 -17.40 -5.95 20.09
CA ALA A 612 -18.23 -5.77 21.29
C ALA A 612 -19.25 -4.63 21.11
N ALA A 613 -18.86 -3.53 20.46
CA ALA A 613 -19.77 -2.43 20.15
C ALA A 613 -20.85 -2.86 19.15
N LEU A 614 -20.49 -3.58 18.11
CA LEU A 614 -21.43 -4.13 17.12
C LEU A 614 -22.42 -5.09 17.75
N THR A 615 -21.96 -5.99 18.64
CA THR A 615 -22.82 -6.94 19.36
C THR A 615 -23.83 -6.23 20.26
N ARG A 616 -23.44 -5.16 20.95
CA ARG A 616 -24.35 -4.31 21.74
C ARG A 616 -25.45 -3.66 20.90
N ASN A 617 -25.17 -3.38 19.63
CA ASN A 617 -26.08 -2.80 18.66
C ASN A 617 -26.81 -3.86 17.82
N ASP A 618 -26.83 -5.12 18.28
CA ASP A 618 -27.44 -6.28 17.63
C ASP A 618 -26.94 -6.61 16.23
N ALA A 619 -25.78 -6.08 15.83
CA ALA A 619 -25.09 -6.46 14.59
C ALA A 619 -24.25 -7.72 14.85
N LYS A 620 -24.73 -8.85 14.32
CA LYS A 620 -24.13 -10.18 14.48
C LYS A 620 -23.72 -10.73 13.11
N GLY A 621 -22.96 -11.82 13.11
CA GLY A 621 -22.62 -12.54 11.88
C GLY A 621 -21.24 -12.18 11.28
N ILE A 622 -20.44 -11.32 11.92
CA ILE A 622 -19.05 -11.10 11.53
C ILE A 622 -18.20 -12.21 12.18
N VAL A 623 -17.55 -13.01 11.35
CA VAL A 623 -16.64 -14.08 11.78
C VAL A 623 -15.19 -13.67 11.71
N ASP A 624 -14.86 -12.66 10.90
CA ASP A 624 -13.54 -12.08 10.81
C ASP A 624 -13.63 -10.57 10.55
N LEU A 625 -12.82 -9.79 11.25
CA LEU A 625 -12.73 -8.32 11.14
C LEU A 625 -11.29 -7.91 11.16
N HIS A 626 -10.85 -7.25 10.09
CA HIS A 626 -9.53 -6.64 10.01
C HIS A 626 -9.62 -5.13 9.92
N VAL A 627 -8.76 -4.45 10.68
CA VAL A 627 -8.57 -3.01 10.63
C VAL A 627 -7.09 -2.73 10.40
N ARG A 628 -6.78 -1.96 9.35
CA ARG A 628 -5.41 -1.60 8.99
C ARG A 628 -5.30 -0.11 8.75
N LEU A 629 -4.25 0.51 9.28
CA LEU A 629 -3.90 1.90 9.03
C LEU A 629 -2.56 1.96 8.31
N ASP A 630 -2.55 2.37 7.05
CA ASP A 630 -1.36 2.70 6.30
C ASP A 630 -1.08 4.19 6.47
N SER A 631 -0.04 4.53 7.21
CA SER A 631 0.33 5.92 7.51
C SER A 631 1.76 6.21 7.11
N GLY A 632 1.98 7.41 6.57
CA GLY A 632 3.32 7.96 6.34
C GLY A 632 3.93 8.63 7.58
N PHE A 633 3.19 8.70 8.68
CA PHE A 633 3.51 9.46 9.89
C PHE A 633 3.26 8.65 11.15
N GLU A 634 3.96 9.01 12.22
CA GLU A 634 3.76 8.50 13.57
C GLU A 634 3.63 9.65 14.56
N VAL A 635 3.33 9.32 15.82
CA VAL A 635 3.24 10.30 16.90
C VAL A 635 4.57 11.05 17.04
N GLY A 636 4.49 12.37 17.08
CA GLY A 636 5.63 13.28 17.12
C GLY A 636 6.05 13.83 15.76
N ASP A 637 5.59 13.23 14.66
CA ASP A 637 5.88 13.73 13.32
C ASP A 637 5.13 15.03 13.00
N LYS A 638 5.62 15.72 11.97
CA LYS A 638 5.02 16.96 11.44
C LYS A 638 4.55 16.76 10.04
N LEU A 639 3.28 17.06 9.79
CA LEU A 639 2.72 17.13 8.46
C LEU A 639 2.84 18.55 7.91
N ILE A 640 3.53 18.70 6.79
CA ILE A 640 3.61 19.97 6.06
C ILE A 640 2.44 20.02 5.08
N ASN A 641 1.76 21.15 5.01
CA ASN A 641 0.55 21.38 4.20
C ASN A 641 0.84 21.34 2.69
N LYS A 642 1.22 20.18 2.14
CA LYS A 642 1.46 19.99 0.68
C LYS A 642 0.61 18.87 0.08
N ASP A 643 0.31 17.84 0.87
CA ASP A 643 -0.53 16.71 0.47
C ASP A 643 -1.51 16.42 1.61
N PRO A 644 -2.83 16.55 1.37
CA PRO A 644 -3.79 16.37 2.45
C PRO A 644 -3.91 14.92 2.91
N THR A 645 -3.75 13.93 2.01
CA THR A 645 -3.87 12.51 2.35
C THR A 645 -2.59 12.02 3.01
N PHE A 646 -2.63 11.72 4.30
CA PHE A 646 -1.48 11.27 5.06
C PHE A 646 -1.57 9.82 5.53
N ALA A 647 -2.78 9.24 5.49
CA ALA A 647 -3.02 7.86 5.86
C ALA A 647 -4.22 7.27 5.11
N LYS A 648 -4.31 5.95 5.12
CA LYS A 648 -5.44 5.16 4.63
C LYS A 648 -5.87 4.22 5.73
N LEU A 649 -7.16 4.23 6.06
CA LEU A 649 -7.77 3.31 7.00
C LEU A 649 -8.56 2.29 6.22
N ILE A 650 -8.24 1.01 6.37
CA ILE A 650 -8.88 -0.09 5.65
C ILE A 650 -9.61 -0.95 6.66
N VAL A 651 -10.89 -1.20 6.41
CA VAL A 651 -11.73 -2.10 7.21
C VAL A 651 -12.22 -3.21 6.30
N SER A 652 -12.05 -4.45 6.70
CA SER A 652 -12.60 -5.59 5.98
C SER A 652 -13.25 -6.59 6.92
N ILE A 653 -14.33 -7.21 6.46
CA ILE A 653 -15.06 -8.20 7.21
C ILE A 653 -15.32 -9.45 6.37
N GLN A 654 -15.41 -10.59 7.06
CA GLN A 654 -16.03 -11.79 6.56
C GLN A 654 -17.31 -12.03 7.36
N ALA A 655 -18.44 -12.16 6.67
CA ALA A 655 -19.69 -12.55 7.28
C ALA A 655 -19.83 -14.08 7.29
N ASP A 656 -20.55 -14.63 8.28
CA ASP A 656 -20.94 -16.04 8.26
C ASP A 656 -21.97 -16.34 7.15
N ALA A 657 -22.27 -17.62 6.94
CA ALA A 657 -23.15 -18.07 5.86
C ALA A 657 -24.59 -17.54 5.99
N GLU A 658 -25.08 -17.31 7.21
CA GLU A 658 -26.43 -16.80 7.46
C GLU A 658 -26.55 -15.32 7.17
N HIS A 659 -25.46 -14.54 7.38
CA HIS A 659 -25.41 -13.09 7.23
C HIS A 659 -24.67 -12.63 5.95
N GLN A 660 -24.35 -13.55 5.04
CA GLN A 660 -23.65 -13.20 3.79
C GLN A 660 -24.39 -12.14 2.96
N ALA A 661 -25.70 -12.14 2.97
CA ALA A 661 -26.52 -11.15 2.29
C ALA A 661 -26.39 -9.75 2.91
N ASP A 662 -26.07 -9.67 4.20
CA ASP A 662 -25.95 -8.42 4.98
C ASP A 662 -24.50 -7.93 5.08
N SER A 663 -23.55 -8.60 4.42
CA SER A 663 -22.11 -8.33 4.55
C SER A 663 -21.74 -6.85 4.35
N TYR A 664 -22.38 -6.16 3.38
CA TYR A 664 -22.11 -4.73 3.16
C TYR A 664 -22.70 -3.81 4.22
N GLU A 665 -23.84 -4.18 4.82
CA GLU A 665 -24.37 -3.45 5.98
C GLU A 665 -23.50 -3.67 7.22
N LEU A 666 -23.05 -4.90 7.44
CA LEU A 666 -22.12 -5.24 8.52
C LEU A 666 -20.78 -4.50 8.33
N LEU A 667 -20.26 -4.43 7.11
CA LEU A 667 -19.07 -3.64 6.79
C LEU A 667 -19.28 -2.15 7.07
N ARG A 668 -20.43 -1.61 6.69
CA ARG A 668 -20.80 -0.20 6.96
C ARG A 668 -20.82 0.09 8.46
N LEU A 669 -21.47 -0.75 9.23
CA LEU A 669 -21.55 -0.61 10.69
C LEU A 669 -20.19 -0.76 11.36
N ALA A 670 -19.41 -1.77 10.97
CA ALA A 670 -18.06 -1.97 11.46
C ALA A 670 -17.16 -0.76 11.13
N SER A 671 -17.25 -0.23 9.91
CA SER A 671 -16.51 0.95 9.50
C SER A 671 -16.86 2.19 10.33
N ILE A 672 -18.13 2.40 10.64
CA ILE A 672 -18.56 3.50 11.51
C ILE A 672 -17.95 3.38 12.91
N GLU A 673 -17.99 2.19 13.51
CA GLU A 673 -17.43 1.97 14.84
C GLU A 673 -15.89 2.13 14.82
N VAL A 674 -15.22 1.65 13.78
CA VAL A 674 -13.77 1.84 13.59
C VAL A 674 -13.45 3.32 13.46
N LEU A 675 -14.13 4.08 12.60
CA LEU A 675 -13.90 5.51 12.39
C LEU A 675 -14.15 6.32 13.67
N ARG A 676 -15.18 5.98 14.45
CA ARG A 676 -15.49 6.61 15.73
C ARG A 676 -14.44 6.32 16.80
N GLY A 677 -13.90 5.11 16.80
CA GLY A 677 -12.83 4.70 17.71
C GLY A 677 -11.45 5.15 17.29
N THR A 678 -11.26 5.57 16.03
CA THR A 678 -9.99 6.06 15.52
C THR A 678 -9.70 7.45 16.08
N ARG A 679 -8.54 7.60 16.72
CA ARG A 679 -8.09 8.84 17.32
C ARG A 679 -6.84 9.35 16.61
N ILE A 680 -6.98 10.47 15.93
CA ILE A 680 -5.89 11.19 15.28
C ILE A 680 -5.96 12.62 15.81
N GLU A 681 -5.06 12.93 16.71
CA GLU A 681 -5.02 14.20 17.42
C GLU A 681 -3.66 14.87 17.25
N GLY A 682 -3.68 16.18 17.39
CA GLY A 682 -2.48 16.97 17.29
C GLY A 682 -2.80 18.46 17.28
N ARG A 683 -1.77 19.26 17.03
CA ARG A 683 -1.87 20.72 16.96
C ARG A 683 -1.65 21.18 15.53
N GLN A 684 -2.49 22.12 15.10
CA GLN A 684 -2.39 22.67 13.76
C GLN A 684 -1.12 23.50 13.60
N ALA A 685 -0.51 23.44 12.43
CA ALA A 685 0.62 24.27 12.05
C ALA A 685 0.29 25.18 10.87
N LEU A 686 0.80 26.40 10.88
CA LEU A 686 0.79 27.28 9.72
C LEU A 686 1.74 26.75 8.64
N PRO A 687 1.56 27.16 7.37
CA PRO A 687 2.49 26.80 6.28
C PRO A 687 3.95 27.20 6.55
N THR A 688 4.16 28.15 7.46
CA THR A 688 5.48 28.60 7.94
C THR A 688 6.13 27.63 8.95
N GLY A 689 5.39 26.56 9.36
CA GLY A 689 5.84 25.61 10.38
C GLY A 689 5.57 26.03 11.83
N VAL A 690 4.96 27.22 12.06
CA VAL A 690 4.58 27.68 13.40
C VAL A 690 3.38 26.88 13.89
N ILE A 691 3.52 26.24 15.06
CA ILE A 691 2.46 25.44 15.69
C ILE A 691 1.49 26.38 16.40
N LEU A 692 0.20 26.18 16.21
CA LEU A 692 -0.89 26.89 16.86
C LEU A 692 -1.35 26.08 18.08
N GLU A 693 -0.86 26.42 19.27
CA GLU A 693 -1.05 25.62 20.49
C GLU A 693 -2.53 25.39 20.85
N ASP A 694 -3.39 26.36 20.57
CA ASP A 694 -4.82 26.31 20.89
C ASP A 694 -5.71 25.81 19.73
N GLN A 695 -5.12 25.39 18.60
CA GLN A 695 -5.87 24.91 17.47
C GLN A 695 -5.65 23.42 17.23
N PRO A 696 -6.70 22.57 17.36
CA PRO A 696 -6.56 21.15 17.12
C PRO A 696 -6.31 20.88 15.62
N PHE A 697 -5.50 19.87 15.38
CA PHE A 697 -5.33 19.28 14.07
C PHE A 697 -6.66 18.69 13.59
N GLN A 698 -7.05 18.99 12.35
CA GLN A 698 -8.34 18.57 11.81
C GLN A 698 -8.17 17.52 10.73
N THR A 699 -9.03 16.52 10.77
CA THR A 699 -9.11 15.44 9.76
C THR A 699 -10.54 15.26 9.27
N ASN A 700 -10.69 14.55 8.15
CA ASN A 700 -11.98 14.21 7.54
C ASN A 700 -12.65 12.95 8.12
N LEU A 701 -12.21 12.42 9.25
CA LEU A 701 -12.80 11.22 9.88
C LEU A 701 -14.32 11.33 10.08
N ARG A 702 -14.79 12.49 10.55
CA ARG A 702 -16.22 12.75 10.76
C ARG A 702 -17.01 12.75 9.45
N ASP A 703 -16.41 13.24 8.37
CA ASP A 703 -17.06 13.27 7.07
C ASP A 703 -17.25 11.86 6.52
N HIS A 704 -16.30 10.95 6.76
CA HIS A 704 -16.46 9.54 6.41
C HIS A 704 -17.63 8.90 7.13
N VAL A 705 -17.83 9.16 8.43
CA VAL A 705 -18.98 8.68 9.18
C VAL A 705 -20.29 9.25 8.60
N ARG A 706 -20.34 10.56 8.25
CA ARG A 706 -21.51 11.17 7.62
C ARG A 706 -21.86 10.51 6.29
N VAL A 707 -20.86 10.20 5.46
CA VAL A 707 -21.07 9.49 4.20
C VAL A 707 -21.67 8.11 4.45
N LEU A 708 -21.09 7.34 5.38
CA LEU A 708 -21.58 6.02 5.75
C LEU A 708 -23.00 6.04 6.35
N ASP A 709 -23.34 7.07 7.09
CA ASP A 709 -24.67 7.24 7.69
C ASP A 709 -25.74 7.80 6.73
N SER A 710 -25.35 8.11 5.50
CA SER A 710 -26.27 8.61 4.49
C SER A 710 -27.35 7.59 4.11
N ALA A 711 -28.51 8.08 3.69
CA ALA A 711 -29.60 7.23 3.23
C ALA A 711 -29.21 6.34 2.04
N LEU A 712 -28.28 6.81 1.20
CA LEU A 712 -27.78 6.07 0.03
C LEU A 712 -26.92 4.87 0.42
N LEU A 713 -26.16 4.95 1.53
CA LEU A 713 -25.33 3.81 1.98
C LEU A 713 -26.08 2.89 2.94
N ARG A 714 -27.13 3.37 3.63
CA ARG A 714 -28.00 2.54 4.47
C ARG A 714 -28.94 1.64 3.65
N ALA A 715 -29.32 2.07 2.45
CA ALA A 715 -30.22 1.32 1.60
C ALA A 715 -29.44 0.44 0.60
N HIS A 716 -29.82 -0.83 0.54
CA HIS A 716 -29.13 -1.84 -0.27
C HIS A 716 -30.00 -2.36 -1.43
N SER A 717 -30.99 -1.56 -1.90
CA SER A 717 -31.74 -1.93 -3.12
C SER A 717 -30.93 -1.64 -4.38
N LYS A 718 -31.28 -2.32 -5.45
CA LYS A 718 -30.64 -2.14 -6.78
C LYS A 718 -30.66 -0.71 -7.25
N GLU A 719 -31.81 -0.04 -7.09
CA GLU A 719 -32.02 1.35 -7.52
C GLU A 719 -31.14 2.32 -6.74
N VAL A 720 -31.02 2.13 -5.43
CA VAL A 720 -30.21 2.98 -4.57
C VAL A 720 -28.72 2.76 -4.83
N VAL A 721 -28.27 1.50 -4.94
CA VAL A 721 -26.86 1.21 -5.23
C VAL A 721 -26.47 1.73 -6.62
N ALA A 722 -27.37 1.61 -7.61
CA ALA A 722 -27.15 2.19 -8.94
C ALA A 722 -27.20 3.75 -8.94
N GLY A 723 -27.76 4.37 -7.91
CA GLY A 723 -27.79 5.82 -7.73
C GLY A 723 -26.53 6.42 -7.06
N ARG A 724 -25.57 5.59 -6.62
CA ARG A 724 -24.30 6.03 -6.02
C ARG A 724 -23.31 6.50 -7.10
N HIS A 725 -23.64 7.53 -7.84
CA HIS A 725 -22.78 8.07 -8.91
C HIS A 725 -21.73 9.04 -8.35
N VAL A 726 -20.65 9.29 -9.08
CA VAL A 726 -19.44 10.02 -8.65
C VAL A 726 -19.62 11.40 -8.00
N ASN A 727 -20.78 12.04 -8.10
CA ASN A 727 -21.00 13.38 -7.58
C ASN A 727 -21.91 13.45 -6.35
N TRP A 728 -22.44 12.31 -5.88
CA TRP A 728 -23.44 12.32 -4.80
C TRP A 728 -22.87 12.78 -3.45
N VAL A 729 -21.63 12.43 -3.15
CA VAL A 729 -20.96 12.75 -1.88
C VAL A 729 -20.81 14.27 -1.69
N VAL A 730 -20.48 15.00 -2.76
CA VAL A 730 -20.29 16.46 -2.70
C VAL A 730 -21.59 17.15 -2.25
N GLY A 731 -22.73 16.71 -2.80
CA GLY A 731 -24.04 17.22 -2.40
C GLY A 731 -24.32 16.97 -0.92
N LEU A 732 -24.02 15.77 -0.42
CA LEU A 732 -24.21 15.40 0.98
C LEU A 732 -23.35 16.26 1.92
N LEU A 733 -22.05 16.40 1.65
CA LEU A 733 -21.13 17.10 2.54
C LEU A 733 -21.38 18.61 2.62
N ARG A 734 -22.06 19.20 1.61
CA ARG A 734 -22.44 20.62 1.57
C ARG A 734 -23.80 20.94 2.20
N GLN A 735 -24.67 19.97 2.42
CA GLN A 735 -26.04 20.21 2.91
C GLN A 735 -26.12 20.64 4.37
N ASP A 736 -25.15 20.28 5.19
CA ASP A 736 -25.16 20.52 6.64
C ASP A 736 -24.23 21.66 7.09
N THR A 737 -23.79 22.49 6.18
CA THR A 737 -22.93 23.66 6.42
C THR A 737 -23.66 24.97 6.10
#